data_67e77a49f4e356d60aacd60887f07210
#
_entry.id   67e77a49f4e356d60aacd60887f07210
#
_cell.length_a   1.000
_cell.length_b   1.000
_cell.length_c   1.000
_cell.angle_alpha   90.00
_cell.angle_beta   90.00
_cell.angle_gamma   90.00
#
_symmetry.space_group_name_H-M   'P 1'
#
loop_
_entity.id
_entity.type
_entity.pdbx_description
1 polymer ?
#
loop_
_entity_poly.entity_id
_entity_poly.type
_entity_poly.pdbx_seq_one_letter_code
_entity_poly.pdbx_strand_id
1 'polypeptide(L)'
;MATTSHRRLEPTTVRHFGSDQRGFELPDLTALQTVSYSHFLQEDAAPTAREDKGMEGVLREIFPISSYDGNINLEYLRYELGKPRYTPQECRQLRLTYGRPLRVWLRLVRDEPVDEEVYLGDLPIMMGGGEFIINGAERVVVSQLHRSPGVDFVLEQEGTSDRKLPSCRVIPERGSWIEVNVTKKDSLTVRIDQSGKFAATTLLRAMDPSLSTDADLLRAFYETGVQKISDGRSAAKIEGHVAVDDVIYPSSSDRAGEIIIEAGHKITKSVAETICTSGVTEIETMAGPKVPLIFNTLAEDNTSSHEEALLRIYQRLRPGNPPQLEKARILFNEKFYDENRYRLGKVGRFRLNRKLGADVSEDVMTLRHEDMISAIKYLLDLFDPDSGAEIDDIDHLGNRRLRTIDELASEELRKGFLKLRRTVQERMSLKDVDDMTPRALINPKSVSAAIDYFFGRGELSQVVDQTNPLSQLTHERRLSALGPGGLNRKRAGFEVRDVHISHYGRICPIETPEVTNICLISSLAIYAGVDDYGFLVTPYRKINEGKVTEEVVWLRADEENESYVAPADAEVKDGALVPGPNMIARFRSDFVIVQPEQVGYMDVAPAQMVGVSAGLIPFLEHDDANRALMGSNMQRQAVPLLVAEPPIVGTGMERQVAKNSAMVVRARRAGKVTYADAKRIEIGSDHYDLKKYQGLNERTCLNQKPIVNVGDKVEKGQIIADGAATRNGELALGRNVLVGFMSFDGYNYEDAIILSEELVKNDTYTSIHIEDFDVEIRETKLGREEFTRDIPNVSEKALRNLDDSGIVQVGTYVRPGDVLVGKVSPKSKTEL
;
A
#
# COMPACT_ATOMS: atom_id res chain seq x y z
N MET A 1 36.99 -21.64 43.71
CA MET A 1 36.04 -21.19 42.70
C MET A 1 35.98 -22.25 41.63
N ALA A 2 34.96 -23.10 41.63
CA ALA A 2 34.76 -24.11 40.62
C ALA A 2 34.21 -23.43 39.34
N THR A 3 35.03 -23.26 38.35
CA THR A 3 34.57 -22.93 37.01
C THR A 3 33.75 -24.10 36.49
N THR A 4 32.43 -23.97 36.65
CA THR A 4 31.48 -24.82 35.93
C THR A 4 31.66 -24.52 34.46
N SER A 5 32.40 -25.41 33.79
CA SER A 5 32.47 -25.38 32.33
C SER A 5 31.04 -25.56 31.80
N HIS A 6 30.39 -24.48 31.38
CA HIS A 6 29.19 -24.64 30.59
C HIS A 6 29.56 -25.46 29.35
N ARG A 7 29.20 -26.71 29.31
CA ARG A 7 29.26 -27.52 28.10
C ARG A 7 28.38 -26.85 27.08
N ARG A 8 28.99 -26.05 26.23
CA ARG A 8 28.31 -25.51 25.05
C ARG A 8 27.94 -26.73 24.18
N LEU A 9 26.67 -27.03 24.13
CA LEU A 9 26.11 -27.92 23.12
C LEU A 9 26.22 -27.18 21.77
N GLU A 10 27.39 -27.30 21.14
CA GLU A 10 27.49 -26.87 19.75
C GLU A 10 26.96 -27.99 18.89
N PRO A 11 25.97 -27.74 18.04
CA PRO A 11 25.49 -28.77 17.12
C PRO A 11 26.63 -29.13 16.16
N THR A 12 27.10 -30.33 16.25
CA THR A 12 28.24 -30.85 15.43
C THR A 12 27.82 -31.20 14.01
N THR A 13 26.55 -31.54 13.81
CA THR A 13 26.00 -31.86 12.48
C THR A 13 24.54 -31.41 12.38
N VAL A 14 24.19 -30.82 11.24
CA VAL A 14 22.81 -30.45 10.92
C VAL A 14 22.20 -31.53 10.03
N ARG A 15 21.08 -32.13 10.46
CA ARG A 15 20.30 -33.09 9.65
C ARG A 15 19.17 -32.32 8.95
N HIS A 16 19.08 -32.46 7.63
CA HIS A 16 17.97 -31.95 6.81
C HIS A 16 16.97 -33.08 6.58
N PHE A 17 15.75 -32.92 7.06
CA PHE A 17 14.64 -33.87 6.90
C PHE A 17 13.76 -33.54 5.70
N GLY A 18 13.99 -32.38 5.02
CA GLY A 18 13.24 -32.00 3.84
C GLY A 18 13.43 -32.97 2.69
N SER A 19 12.34 -33.40 2.09
CA SER A 19 12.33 -34.29 0.91
C SER A 19 12.53 -33.52 -0.40
N ASP A 20 12.38 -32.22 -0.39
CA ASP A 20 12.43 -31.40 -1.61
C ASP A 20 13.87 -30.96 -1.90
N GLN A 21 14.52 -31.69 -2.79
CA GLN A 21 15.82 -31.30 -3.35
C GLN A 21 15.73 -30.15 -4.38
N ARG A 22 14.53 -29.74 -4.74
CA ARG A 22 14.22 -28.71 -5.72
C ARG A 22 13.90 -27.37 -5.09
N GLY A 23 14.51 -27.05 -3.95
CA GLY A 23 14.24 -25.81 -3.21
C GLY A 23 14.30 -24.56 -4.09
N PHE A 24 13.21 -23.81 -4.14
CA PHE A 24 13.23 -22.47 -4.70
C PHE A 24 13.96 -21.55 -3.72
N GLU A 25 14.91 -20.77 -4.23
CA GLU A 25 15.69 -19.85 -3.40
C GLU A 25 14.77 -18.78 -2.82
N LEU A 26 14.93 -18.49 -1.52
CA LEU A 26 14.16 -17.47 -0.84
C LEU A 26 14.50 -16.08 -1.42
N PRO A 27 13.49 -15.26 -1.74
CA PRO A 27 13.73 -13.89 -2.15
C PRO A 27 14.29 -13.06 -1.00
N ASP A 28 14.84 -11.89 -1.32
CA ASP A 28 15.24 -10.92 -0.30
C ASP A 28 14.00 -10.47 0.51
N LEU A 29 14.00 -10.78 1.80
CA LEU A 29 12.87 -10.48 2.69
C LEU A 29 12.63 -8.99 2.91
N THR A 30 13.62 -8.15 2.65
CA THR A 30 13.54 -6.68 2.78
C THR A 30 13.21 -5.97 1.47
N ALA A 31 13.04 -6.70 0.37
CA ALA A 31 12.83 -6.14 -0.96
C ALA A 31 11.60 -5.22 -1.05
N LEU A 32 10.54 -5.51 -0.28
CA LEU A 32 9.34 -4.67 -0.21
C LEU A 32 9.66 -3.21 0.11
N GLN A 33 10.62 -2.97 1.00
CA GLN A 33 11.04 -1.64 1.42
C GLN A 33 12.17 -1.08 0.54
N THR A 34 13.24 -1.84 0.38
CA THR A 34 14.47 -1.36 -0.28
C THR A 34 14.28 -1.10 -1.77
N VAL A 35 13.62 -1.99 -2.48
CA VAL A 35 13.36 -1.84 -3.92
C VAL A 35 12.40 -0.69 -4.17
N SER A 36 11.34 -0.58 -3.37
CA SER A 36 10.37 0.50 -3.51
C SER A 36 10.98 1.88 -3.31
N TYR A 37 11.82 2.04 -2.29
CA TYR A 37 12.47 3.33 -2.04
C TYR A 37 13.54 3.67 -3.09
N SER A 38 14.24 2.67 -3.61
CA SER A 38 15.16 2.84 -4.74
C SER A 38 14.41 3.31 -6.00
N HIS A 39 13.23 2.79 -6.29
CA HIS A 39 12.37 3.26 -7.39
C HIS A 39 11.89 4.69 -7.16
N PHE A 40 11.59 5.06 -5.92
CA PHE A 40 11.21 6.43 -5.58
C PHE A 40 12.34 7.43 -5.86
N LEU A 41 13.56 7.10 -5.46
CA LEU A 41 14.73 7.98 -5.60
C LEU A 41 15.32 7.98 -7.00
N GLN A 42 15.30 6.84 -7.71
CA GLN A 42 15.97 6.62 -9.01
C GLN A 42 17.42 7.15 -9.04
N GLU A 43 18.16 6.90 -7.95
CA GLU A 43 19.51 7.46 -7.76
C GLU A 43 20.51 6.94 -8.80
N ASP A 44 20.41 5.65 -9.14
CA ASP A 44 21.33 4.97 -10.07
C ASP A 44 21.11 5.37 -11.53
N ALA A 45 19.98 5.97 -11.86
CA ALA A 45 19.66 6.41 -13.21
C ALA A 45 20.24 7.80 -13.50
N ALA A 46 20.80 7.96 -14.71
CA ALA A 46 21.20 9.29 -15.18
C ALA A 46 19.97 10.23 -15.21
N PRO A 47 20.13 11.53 -14.91
CA PRO A 47 18.99 12.47 -14.83
C PRO A 47 18.08 12.48 -16.08
N THR A 48 18.66 12.23 -17.25
CA THR A 48 17.93 12.18 -18.53
C THR A 48 17.25 10.84 -18.82
N ALA A 49 17.63 9.79 -18.10
CA ALA A 49 17.11 8.42 -18.28
C ALA A 49 16.11 8.02 -17.20
N ARG A 50 15.75 8.92 -16.28
CA ARG A 50 14.78 8.65 -15.23
C ARG A 50 13.37 8.46 -15.78
N GLU A 51 12.68 7.48 -15.26
CA GLU A 51 11.30 7.20 -15.61
C GLU A 51 10.36 8.20 -14.92
N ASP A 52 9.18 8.40 -15.50
CA ASP A 52 8.11 9.24 -14.94
C ASP A 52 7.40 8.52 -13.78
N LYS A 53 8.15 8.26 -12.71
CA LYS A 53 7.71 7.59 -11.48
C LYS A 53 8.38 8.23 -10.26
N GLY A 54 7.79 8.01 -9.08
CA GLY A 54 8.37 8.47 -7.82
C GLY A 54 8.55 9.99 -7.77
N MET A 55 9.72 10.44 -7.30
CA MET A 55 10.03 11.87 -7.18
C MET A 55 10.11 12.57 -8.54
N GLU A 56 10.68 11.93 -9.55
CA GLU A 56 10.76 12.46 -10.91
C GLU A 56 9.36 12.73 -11.48
N GLY A 57 8.43 11.78 -11.29
CA GLY A 57 7.04 11.92 -11.70
C GLY A 57 6.32 13.08 -11.03
N VAL A 58 6.54 13.29 -9.73
CA VAL A 58 5.97 14.41 -9.00
C VAL A 58 6.52 15.74 -9.52
N LEU A 59 7.83 15.84 -9.75
CA LEU A 59 8.45 17.05 -10.27
C LEU A 59 7.95 17.39 -11.69
N ARG A 60 7.84 16.40 -12.58
CA ARG A 60 7.31 16.60 -13.93
C ARG A 60 5.83 16.99 -13.97
N GLU A 61 5.03 16.49 -13.02
CA GLU A 61 3.62 16.88 -12.88
C GLU A 61 3.45 18.33 -12.41
N ILE A 62 4.28 18.78 -11.48
CA ILE A 62 4.17 20.10 -10.88
C ILE A 62 4.74 21.19 -11.78
N PHE A 63 5.87 20.94 -12.41
CA PHE A 63 6.53 21.85 -13.33
C PHE A 63 6.14 21.56 -14.78
N PRO A 64 6.08 22.55 -15.65
CA PRO A 64 6.40 23.96 -15.43
C PRO A 64 5.31 24.71 -14.63
N ILE A 65 5.75 25.70 -13.85
CA ILE A 65 4.86 26.63 -13.14
C ILE A 65 4.79 27.92 -13.95
N SER A 66 3.61 28.23 -14.47
CA SER A 66 3.37 29.43 -15.27
C SER A 66 2.78 30.54 -14.42
N SER A 67 3.13 31.81 -14.75
CA SER A 67 2.45 32.98 -14.19
C SER A 67 1.01 33.03 -14.66
N TYR A 68 0.15 33.81 -13.99
CA TYR A 68 -1.25 33.99 -14.40
C TYR A 68 -1.38 34.60 -15.81
N ASP A 69 -0.40 35.39 -16.23
CA ASP A 69 -0.34 36.02 -17.55
C ASP A 69 0.31 35.15 -18.63
N GLY A 70 0.86 33.99 -18.24
CA GLY A 70 1.52 33.04 -19.13
C GLY A 70 2.89 33.44 -19.69
N ASN A 71 3.41 34.63 -19.31
CA ASN A 71 4.63 35.18 -19.89
C ASN A 71 5.92 34.65 -19.23
N ILE A 72 5.83 34.19 -17.99
CA ILE A 72 6.98 33.68 -17.20
C ILE A 72 6.70 32.27 -16.81
N ASN A 73 7.67 31.39 -17.08
CA ASN A 73 7.58 29.98 -16.74
C ASN A 73 8.80 29.56 -15.91
N LEU A 74 8.54 28.78 -14.87
CA LEU A 74 9.58 28.10 -14.07
C LEU A 74 9.60 26.62 -14.46
N GLU A 75 10.67 26.22 -15.16
CA GLU A 75 10.83 24.87 -15.65
C GLU A 75 11.75 24.04 -14.75
N TYR A 76 11.45 22.75 -14.67
CA TYR A 76 12.28 21.76 -14.00
C TYR A 76 13.30 21.16 -14.97
N LEU A 77 14.56 21.10 -14.57
CA LEU A 77 15.64 20.48 -15.35
C LEU A 77 16.04 19.12 -14.82
N ARG A 78 16.45 19.04 -13.56
CA ARG A 78 16.88 17.81 -12.89
C ARG A 78 16.93 17.99 -11.38
N TYR A 79 16.97 16.88 -10.64
CA TYR A 79 17.33 16.87 -9.22
C TYR A 79 18.54 15.99 -8.96
N GLU A 80 19.24 16.28 -7.87
CA GLU A 80 20.37 15.52 -7.36
C GLU A 80 20.29 15.44 -5.84
N LEU A 81 20.77 14.32 -5.30
CA LEU A 81 20.90 14.13 -3.87
C LEU A 81 22.36 14.32 -3.47
N GLY A 82 22.60 15.23 -2.53
CA GLY A 82 23.93 15.51 -2.00
C GLY A 82 24.43 14.40 -1.07
N LYS A 83 25.63 14.59 -0.53
CA LYS A 83 26.16 13.69 0.50
C LYS A 83 25.55 14.00 1.86
N PRO A 84 25.32 12.99 2.73
CA PRO A 84 24.85 13.22 4.09
C PRO A 84 25.90 14.02 4.90
N ARG A 85 25.44 14.91 5.78
CA ARG A 85 26.30 15.75 6.62
C ARG A 85 26.85 14.98 7.82
N TYR A 86 26.07 14.03 8.34
CA TYR A 86 26.39 13.28 9.56
C TYR A 86 26.33 11.79 9.27
N THR A 87 27.04 11.02 10.10
CA THR A 87 26.96 9.57 10.10
C THR A 87 25.65 9.11 10.78
N PRO A 88 25.18 7.89 10.52
CA PRO A 88 23.98 7.37 11.20
C PRO A 88 24.08 7.39 12.72
N GLN A 89 25.28 7.10 13.27
CA GLN A 89 25.50 7.09 14.70
C GLN A 89 25.47 8.49 15.32
N GLU A 90 26.05 9.48 14.65
CA GLU A 90 25.97 10.89 15.05
C GLU A 90 24.53 11.39 15.03
N CYS A 91 23.75 11.01 14.03
CA CYS A 91 22.32 11.35 13.96
C CYS A 91 21.53 10.78 15.15
N ARG A 92 21.83 9.55 15.57
CA ARG A 92 21.20 8.95 16.76
C ARG A 92 21.57 9.69 18.05
N GLN A 93 22.85 10.05 18.22
CA GLN A 93 23.34 10.75 19.39
C GLN A 93 22.84 12.19 19.48
N LEU A 94 22.86 12.91 18.37
CA LEU A 94 22.46 14.32 18.29
C LEU A 94 20.96 14.51 18.04
N ARG A 95 20.20 13.42 17.91
CA ARG A 95 18.75 13.44 17.59
C ARG A 95 18.41 14.17 16.30
N LEU A 96 19.20 13.91 15.28
CA LEU A 96 19.03 14.47 13.94
C LEU A 96 18.42 13.42 13.01
N THR A 97 17.90 13.89 11.88
CA THR A 97 17.45 13.02 10.80
C THR A 97 18.63 12.69 9.88
N TYR A 98 18.86 11.40 9.66
CA TYR A 98 19.86 10.94 8.68
C TYR A 98 19.31 11.08 7.27
N GLY A 99 19.76 12.08 6.56
CA GLY A 99 19.27 12.42 5.25
C GLY A 99 20.29 13.10 4.34
N ARG A 100 19.91 13.22 3.09
CA ARG A 100 20.70 13.90 2.05
C ARG A 100 20.00 15.17 1.62
N PRO A 101 20.72 16.26 1.34
CA PRO A 101 20.11 17.46 0.80
C PRO A 101 19.57 17.20 -0.61
N LEU A 102 18.29 17.52 -0.80
CA LEU A 102 17.61 17.51 -2.09
C LEU A 102 17.86 18.83 -2.80
N ARG A 103 18.50 18.78 -3.95
CA ARG A 103 18.81 19.93 -4.80
C ARG A 103 18.12 19.78 -6.13
N VAL A 104 17.44 20.82 -6.55
CA VAL A 104 16.68 20.83 -7.80
C VAL A 104 17.19 21.98 -8.67
N TRP A 105 17.52 21.70 -9.92
CA TRP A 105 17.88 22.69 -10.92
C TRP A 105 16.64 23.15 -11.65
N LEU A 106 16.40 24.45 -11.62
CA LEU A 106 15.24 25.09 -12.19
C LEU A 106 15.69 26.18 -13.17
N ARG A 107 14.91 26.35 -14.23
CA ARG A 107 15.08 27.38 -15.23
C ARG A 107 13.91 28.34 -15.19
N LEU A 108 14.17 29.59 -14.93
CA LEU A 108 13.20 30.65 -15.08
C LEU A 108 13.25 31.15 -16.52
N VAL A 109 12.21 30.88 -17.30
CA VAL A 109 12.09 31.34 -18.68
C VAL A 109 11.46 32.73 -18.68
N ARG A 110 12.29 33.71 -19.04
CA ARG A 110 11.95 35.11 -19.29
C ARG A 110 12.77 35.59 -20.48
N ASP A 111 12.88 36.88 -20.73
CA ASP A 111 13.69 37.42 -21.85
C ASP A 111 15.12 36.87 -21.85
N GLU A 112 15.74 36.78 -20.69
CA GLU A 112 17.00 36.04 -20.46
C GLU A 112 16.75 34.87 -19.49
N PRO A 113 16.92 33.61 -19.92
CA PRO A 113 16.70 32.47 -19.06
C PRO A 113 17.75 32.40 -17.94
N VAL A 114 17.29 32.13 -16.70
CA VAL A 114 18.13 32.00 -15.52
C VAL A 114 18.03 30.59 -14.95
N ASP A 115 19.16 29.89 -14.94
CA ASP A 115 19.27 28.55 -14.33
C ASP A 115 19.88 28.66 -12.95
N GLU A 116 19.20 28.10 -11.95
CA GLU A 116 19.70 28.05 -10.56
C GLU A 116 19.43 26.73 -9.89
N GLU A 117 20.35 26.37 -8.99
CA GLU A 117 20.16 25.27 -8.04
C GLU A 117 19.39 25.75 -6.82
N VAL A 118 18.35 25.03 -6.43
CA VAL A 118 17.53 25.30 -5.25
C VAL A 118 17.55 24.13 -4.28
N TYR A 119 17.89 24.40 -3.01
CA TYR A 119 17.78 23.43 -1.94
C TYR A 119 16.34 23.34 -1.42
N LEU A 120 15.76 22.15 -1.39
CA LEU A 120 14.37 21.92 -0.98
C LEU A 120 14.18 21.20 0.37
N GLY A 121 15.26 20.89 1.06
CA GLY A 121 15.22 20.16 2.32
C GLY A 121 16.05 18.88 2.28
N ASP A 122 16.10 18.18 3.40
CA ASP A 122 16.80 16.91 3.50
C ASP A 122 15.84 15.74 3.31
N LEU A 123 16.19 14.81 2.44
CA LEU A 123 15.44 13.59 2.21
C LEU A 123 16.07 12.44 3.00
N PRO A 124 15.32 11.76 3.89
CA PRO A 124 15.84 10.66 4.68
C PRO A 124 16.43 9.54 3.84
N ILE A 125 17.49 8.92 4.31
CA ILE A 125 18.15 7.77 3.70
C ILE A 125 17.63 6.51 4.35
N MET A 126 17.17 5.55 3.52
CA MET A 126 16.82 4.22 3.97
C MET A 126 18.08 3.42 4.27
N MET A 127 18.17 2.87 5.48
CA MET A 127 19.22 1.93 5.84
C MET A 127 18.88 0.52 5.38
N GLY A 128 19.77 -0.41 5.58
CA GLY A 128 19.77 -1.71 4.90
C GLY A 128 18.52 -2.60 4.96
N GLY A 129 17.62 -2.40 5.94
CA GLY A 129 16.40 -3.21 6.11
C GLY A 129 15.10 -2.49 5.80
N GLY A 130 15.12 -1.20 5.61
CA GLY A 130 13.92 -0.36 5.42
C GLY A 130 13.71 0.67 6.52
N GLU A 131 14.57 0.73 7.51
CA GLU A 131 14.52 1.71 8.59
C GLU A 131 15.13 3.05 8.19
N PHE A 132 14.55 4.12 8.76
CA PHE A 132 15.04 5.50 8.68
C PHE A 132 15.39 6.01 10.07
N ILE A 133 16.38 6.89 10.17
CA ILE A 133 16.67 7.63 11.41
C ILE A 133 16.02 9.00 11.30
N ILE A 134 14.96 9.19 12.06
CA ILE A 134 14.20 10.44 12.09
C ILE A 134 14.25 11.00 13.50
N ASN A 135 14.85 12.17 13.66
CA ASN A 135 15.06 12.83 14.97
C ASN A 135 15.73 11.91 16.02
N GLY A 136 16.65 11.08 15.55
CA GLY A 136 17.40 10.13 16.38
C GLY A 136 16.72 8.79 16.66
N ALA A 137 15.43 8.63 16.32
CA ALA A 137 14.70 7.38 16.46
C ALA A 137 14.64 6.62 15.13
N GLU A 138 14.76 5.31 15.18
CA GLU A 138 14.59 4.48 13.99
C GLU A 138 13.11 4.29 13.71
N ARG A 139 12.70 4.56 12.46
CA ARG A 139 11.31 4.44 11.99
C ARG A 139 11.22 3.66 10.70
N VAL A 140 10.08 3.04 10.50
CA VAL A 140 9.75 2.34 9.26
C VAL A 140 8.40 2.83 8.75
N VAL A 141 8.25 2.94 7.44
CA VAL A 141 6.97 3.25 6.80
C VAL A 141 6.29 1.95 6.41
N VAL A 142 5.15 1.68 7.01
CA VAL A 142 4.36 0.47 6.77
C VAL A 142 3.61 0.60 5.46
N SER A 143 3.65 -0.42 4.63
CA SER A 143 2.88 -0.49 3.39
C SER A 143 1.38 -0.58 3.66
N GLN A 144 0.56 0.01 2.79
CA GLN A 144 -0.87 0.12 2.97
C GLN A 144 -1.63 -0.69 1.91
N LEU A 145 -2.55 -1.54 2.36
CA LEU A 145 -3.55 -2.17 1.49
C LEU A 145 -4.75 -1.24 1.33
N HIS A 146 -5.15 -1.01 0.08
CA HIS A 146 -6.32 -0.20 -0.22
C HIS A 146 -7.08 -0.77 -1.42
N ARG A 147 -8.29 -0.30 -1.64
CA ARG A 147 -9.02 -0.60 -2.88
C ARG A 147 -8.25 -0.06 -4.07
N SER A 148 -8.04 -0.91 -5.06
CA SER A 148 -7.42 -0.49 -6.31
C SER A 148 -8.32 0.49 -7.06
N PRO A 149 -7.77 1.56 -7.67
CA PRO A 149 -8.51 2.35 -8.63
C PRO A 149 -9.02 1.47 -9.79
N GLY A 150 -10.14 1.84 -10.37
CA GLY A 150 -10.77 1.13 -11.45
C GLY A 150 -12.29 1.10 -11.31
N VAL A 151 -12.94 0.08 -11.85
CA VAL A 151 -14.37 -0.12 -11.75
C VAL A 151 -14.68 -1.39 -10.96
N ASP A 152 -15.61 -1.28 -10.00
CA ASP A 152 -16.10 -2.41 -9.22
C ASP A 152 -17.62 -2.53 -9.35
N PHE A 153 -18.10 -3.77 -9.52
CA PHE A 153 -19.52 -4.11 -9.55
C PHE A 153 -19.86 -4.90 -8.30
N VAL A 154 -20.68 -4.32 -7.43
CA VAL A 154 -20.99 -4.91 -6.13
C VAL A 154 -22.50 -5.02 -5.92
N LEU A 155 -22.92 -5.94 -5.03
CA LEU A 155 -24.32 -6.02 -4.60
C LEU A 155 -24.51 -5.14 -3.36
N GLU A 156 -25.41 -4.20 -3.44
CA GLU A 156 -25.79 -3.37 -2.31
C GLU A 156 -27.23 -3.64 -1.88
N GLN A 157 -27.45 -3.60 -0.59
CA GLN A 157 -28.79 -3.64 -0.01
C GLN A 157 -29.33 -2.22 0.08
N GLU A 158 -30.45 -1.94 -0.58
CA GLU A 158 -31.06 -0.63 -0.54
C GLU A 158 -31.98 -0.46 0.70
N GLY A 159 -31.55 0.32 1.67
CA GLY A 159 -32.32 0.69 2.86
C GLY A 159 -32.79 -0.52 3.68
N THR A 160 -34.09 -0.62 3.94
CA THR A 160 -34.70 -1.70 4.73
C THR A 160 -35.20 -2.89 3.91
N SER A 161 -34.97 -2.91 2.62
CA SER A 161 -35.39 -3.99 1.72
C SER A 161 -34.36 -5.11 1.74
N ASP A 162 -34.83 -6.35 1.73
CA ASP A 162 -33.95 -7.53 1.61
C ASP A 162 -33.43 -7.77 0.17
N ARG A 163 -33.88 -6.97 -0.80
CA ARG A 163 -33.44 -7.06 -2.19
C ARG A 163 -32.05 -6.48 -2.33
N LYS A 164 -31.11 -7.30 -2.77
CA LYS A 164 -29.77 -6.88 -3.15
C LYS A 164 -29.77 -6.47 -4.60
N LEU A 165 -29.34 -5.25 -4.88
CA LEU A 165 -29.27 -4.69 -6.23
C LEU A 165 -27.81 -4.45 -6.64
N PRO A 166 -27.44 -4.72 -7.88
CA PRO A 166 -26.08 -4.44 -8.36
C PRO A 166 -25.86 -2.94 -8.45
N SER A 167 -24.66 -2.52 -8.09
CA SER A 167 -24.16 -1.15 -8.23
C SER A 167 -22.79 -1.15 -8.87
N CYS A 168 -22.48 -0.09 -9.58
CA CYS A 168 -21.18 0.13 -10.19
C CYS A 168 -20.48 1.29 -9.46
N ARG A 169 -19.21 1.11 -9.12
CA ARG A 169 -18.37 2.15 -8.53
C ARG A 169 -17.14 2.39 -9.39
N VAL A 170 -16.95 3.61 -9.83
CA VAL A 170 -15.72 4.04 -10.49
C VAL A 170 -14.87 4.76 -9.45
N ILE A 171 -13.72 4.16 -9.15
CA ILE A 171 -12.77 4.64 -8.14
C ILE A 171 -11.54 5.17 -8.85
N PRO A 172 -11.26 6.49 -8.82
CA PRO A 172 -10.03 7.05 -9.36
C PRO A 172 -8.87 6.89 -8.37
N GLU A 173 -7.64 6.95 -8.87
CA GLU A 173 -6.45 7.12 -8.02
C GLU A 173 -6.51 8.44 -7.26
N ARG A 174 -7.00 9.49 -7.92
CA ARG A 174 -7.20 10.83 -7.39
C ARG A 174 -8.44 11.45 -8.00
N GLY A 175 -9.36 11.90 -7.18
CA GLY A 175 -10.57 12.53 -7.63
C GLY A 175 -11.83 12.01 -6.95
N SER A 176 -12.98 12.34 -7.52
CA SER A 176 -14.27 11.98 -6.96
C SER A 176 -14.71 10.58 -7.36
N TRP A 177 -15.28 9.85 -6.41
CA TRP A 177 -15.92 8.57 -6.67
C TRP A 177 -17.24 8.77 -7.39
N ILE A 178 -17.51 7.95 -8.40
CA ILE A 178 -18.78 7.89 -9.11
C ILE A 178 -19.44 6.56 -8.76
N GLU A 179 -20.62 6.64 -8.17
CA GLU A 179 -21.43 5.46 -7.83
C GLU A 179 -22.70 5.46 -8.69
N VAL A 180 -22.91 4.38 -9.44
CA VAL A 180 -24.14 4.17 -10.21
C VAL A 180 -24.94 3.07 -9.52
N ASN A 181 -26.09 3.44 -8.97
CA ASN A 181 -26.94 2.55 -8.19
C ASN A 181 -28.23 2.25 -8.91
N VAL A 182 -28.69 1.01 -8.83
CA VAL A 182 -30.03 0.62 -9.26
C VAL A 182 -31.01 0.89 -8.11
N THR A 183 -32.12 1.55 -8.42
CA THR A 183 -33.17 1.85 -7.43
C THR A 183 -34.25 0.76 -7.39
N LYS A 184 -35.12 0.80 -6.39
CA LYS A 184 -36.29 -0.11 -6.28
C LYS A 184 -37.28 -0.01 -7.45
N LYS A 185 -37.26 1.13 -8.16
CA LYS A 185 -38.10 1.37 -9.33
C LYS A 185 -37.46 0.87 -10.64
N ASP A 186 -36.34 0.12 -10.51
CA ASP A 186 -35.53 -0.33 -11.65
C ASP A 186 -35.09 0.86 -12.54
N SER A 187 -34.60 1.94 -11.93
CA SER A 187 -33.96 3.09 -12.55
C SER A 187 -32.52 3.24 -12.08
N LEU A 188 -31.68 3.90 -12.87
CA LEU A 188 -30.27 4.15 -12.57
C LEU A 188 -30.09 5.55 -11.99
N THR A 189 -29.50 5.63 -10.82
CA THR A 189 -29.11 6.90 -10.19
C THR A 189 -27.60 6.96 -9.99
N VAL A 190 -27.05 8.16 -10.16
CA VAL A 190 -25.63 8.45 -9.94
C VAL A 190 -25.46 9.31 -8.70
N ARG A 191 -24.42 9.00 -7.95
CA ARG A 191 -23.95 9.85 -6.85
C ARG A 191 -22.46 10.13 -7.06
N ILE A 192 -22.07 11.39 -6.96
CA ILE A 192 -20.67 11.82 -7.03
C ILE A 192 -20.25 12.19 -5.61
N ASP A 193 -19.28 11.46 -5.07
CA ASP A 193 -18.87 11.54 -3.67
C ASP A 193 -20.07 11.37 -2.71
N GLN A 194 -20.30 12.35 -1.87
CA GLN A 194 -21.44 12.39 -0.93
C GLN A 194 -22.56 13.35 -1.37
N SER A 195 -22.57 13.75 -2.65
CA SER A 195 -23.61 14.65 -3.18
C SER A 195 -24.98 13.97 -3.30
N GLY A 196 -26.03 14.77 -3.58
CA GLY A 196 -27.36 14.24 -3.82
C GLY A 196 -27.43 13.36 -5.08
N LYS A 197 -28.26 12.33 -5.06
CA LYS A 197 -28.50 11.44 -6.20
C LYS A 197 -29.20 12.16 -7.36
N PHE A 198 -28.88 11.81 -8.60
CA PHE A 198 -29.53 12.26 -9.83
C PHE A 198 -29.52 11.13 -10.87
N ALA A 199 -30.25 11.27 -11.96
CA ALA A 199 -30.35 10.23 -12.98
C ALA A 199 -29.01 9.96 -13.69
N ALA A 200 -28.72 8.70 -14.02
CA ALA A 200 -27.49 8.32 -14.71
C ALA A 200 -27.41 8.95 -16.13
N THR A 201 -28.54 9.10 -16.79
CA THR A 201 -28.65 9.75 -18.09
C THR A 201 -28.24 11.22 -18.07
N THR A 202 -28.51 11.93 -16.97
CA THR A 202 -28.02 13.30 -16.74
C THR A 202 -26.50 13.37 -16.76
N LEU A 203 -25.80 12.40 -16.12
CA LEU A 203 -24.33 12.35 -16.17
C LEU A 203 -23.82 12.13 -17.57
N LEU A 204 -24.39 11.16 -18.31
CA LEU A 204 -23.97 10.84 -19.67
C LEU A 204 -24.15 12.03 -20.62
N ARG A 205 -25.29 12.73 -20.55
CA ARG A 205 -25.52 13.96 -21.31
C ARG A 205 -24.52 15.07 -21.00
N ALA A 206 -24.13 15.18 -19.74
CA ALA A 206 -23.15 16.19 -19.32
C ALA A 206 -21.72 15.84 -19.74
N MET A 207 -21.39 14.54 -19.90
CA MET A 207 -20.06 14.12 -20.31
C MET A 207 -19.76 14.41 -21.78
N ASP A 208 -20.74 14.22 -22.67
CA ASP A 208 -20.53 14.41 -24.11
C ASP A 208 -21.76 15.04 -24.77
N PRO A 209 -21.59 16.11 -25.56
CA PRO A 209 -22.66 16.70 -26.36
C PRO A 209 -23.31 15.73 -27.35
N SER A 210 -22.61 14.69 -27.82
CA SER A 210 -23.13 13.67 -28.72
C SER A 210 -24.20 12.77 -28.07
N LEU A 211 -24.32 12.79 -26.74
CA LEU A 211 -25.31 12.05 -25.95
C LEU A 211 -26.43 12.95 -25.42
N SER A 212 -26.66 14.07 -26.08
CA SER A 212 -27.57 15.12 -25.61
C SER A 212 -29.04 14.71 -25.62
N THR A 213 -29.48 13.97 -26.64
CA THR A 213 -30.89 13.59 -26.84
C THR A 213 -31.21 12.19 -26.30
N ASP A 214 -32.50 11.93 -26.08
CA ASP A 214 -32.97 10.60 -25.67
C ASP A 214 -32.64 9.53 -26.72
N ALA A 215 -32.75 9.92 -27.99
CA ALA A 215 -32.45 9.05 -29.15
C ALA A 215 -30.96 8.64 -29.14
N ASP A 216 -30.05 9.58 -28.89
CA ASP A 216 -28.62 9.31 -28.86
C ASP A 216 -28.26 8.34 -27.74
N LEU A 217 -28.87 8.50 -26.54
CA LEU A 217 -28.72 7.58 -25.43
C LEU A 217 -29.25 6.18 -25.76
N LEU A 218 -30.43 6.08 -26.42
CA LEU A 218 -30.98 4.78 -26.82
C LEU A 218 -30.08 4.07 -27.83
N ARG A 219 -29.53 4.79 -28.80
CA ARG A 219 -28.57 4.23 -29.78
C ARG A 219 -27.27 3.75 -29.11
N ALA A 220 -26.86 4.43 -28.05
CA ALA A 220 -25.63 4.06 -27.30
C ALA A 220 -25.77 2.73 -26.55
N PHE A 221 -26.97 2.40 -26.05
CA PHE A 221 -27.19 1.22 -25.19
C PHE A 221 -27.87 0.04 -25.86
N TYR A 222 -28.65 0.27 -26.91
CA TYR A 222 -29.47 -0.77 -27.57
C TYR A 222 -29.21 -0.83 -29.05
N GLU A 223 -29.43 -2.00 -29.60
CA GLU A 223 -29.41 -2.19 -31.06
C GLU A 223 -30.70 -1.61 -31.65
N THR A 224 -30.55 -0.68 -32.56
CA THR A 224 -31.66 -0.04 -33.30
C THR A 224 -31.74 -0.50 -34.73
N GLY A 225 -32.93 -0.49 -35.28
CA GLY A 225 -33.17 -0.85 -36.66
C GLY A 225 -34.15 0.08 -37.35
N VAL A 226 -33.81 0.50 -38.58
CA VAL A 226 -34.72 1.31 -39.42
C VAL A 226 -35.78 0.43 -40.03
N GLN A 227 -37.04 0.70 -39.73
CA GLN A 227 -38.18 0.02 -40.30
C GLN A 227 -38.80 0.91 -41.39
N LYS A 228 -38.90 0.35 -42.60
CA LYS A 228 -39.57 1.01 -43.73
C LYS A 228 -41.08 0.79 -43.63
N ILE A 229 -41.81 1.88 -43.68
CA ILE A 229 -43.27 1.87 -43.65
C ILE A 229 -43.79 2.00 -45.08
N SER A 230 -44.39 0.94 -45.61
CA SER A 230 -44.89 0.93 -46.96
C SER A 230 -46.42 0.78 -47.06
N ASP A 231 -47.08 0.08 -46.11
CA ASP A 231 -48.53 -0.19 -46.13
C ASP A 231 -49.04 -0.50 -44.70
N GLY A 232 -50.38 -0.54 -44.53
CA GLY A 232 -51.00 -0.89 -43.25
C GLY A 232 -50.61 -2.21 -42.61
N ARG A 233 -49.97 -3.13 -43.33
CA ARG A 233 -49.31 -4.34 -42.80
C ARG A 233 -48.06 -4.07 -41.99
N SER A 234 -47.47 -2.87 -42.19
CA SER A 234 -46.30 -2.43 -41.43
C SER A 234 -46.62 -2.11 -39.97
N ALA A 235 -47.89 -1.79 -39.65
CA ALA A 235 -48.34 -1.55 -38.31
C ALA A 235 -48.06 -2.74 -37.35
N ALA A 236 -48.31 -3.98 -37.82
CA ALA A 236 -48.05 -5.18 -37.01
C ALA A 236 -46.53 -5.47 -36.77
N LYS A 237 -45.64 -4.88 -37.57
CA LYS A 237 -44.19 -5.04 -37.41
C LYS A 237 -43.62 -4.08 -36.37
N ILE A 238 -44.24 -2.91 -36.25
CA ILE A 238 -43.78 -1.85 -35.34
C ILE A 238 -44.56 -1.84 -34.03
N GLU A 239 -45.69 -2.50 -33.94
CA GLU A 239 -46.47 -2.65 -32.70
C GLU A 239 -45.66 -3.35 -31.63
N GLY A 240 -45.57 -2.74 -30.46
CA GLY A 240 -44.80 -3.24 -29.32
C GLY A 240 -43.33 -2.85 -29.32
N HIS A 241 -42.81 -2.29 -30.41
CA HIS A 241 -41.45 -1.70 -30.44
C HIS A 241 -41.45 -0.35 -29.77
N VAL A 242 -40.24 0.17 -29.49
CA VAL A 242 -40.01 1.49 -28.92
C VAL A 242 -39.49 2.39 -30.02
N ALA A 243 -40.00 3.63 -30.11
CA ALA A 243 -39.48 4.64 -31.02
C ALA A 243 -38.16 5.17 -30.51
N VAL A 244 -37.13 5.20 -31.35
CA VAL A 244 -35.79 5.71 -30.99
C VAL A 244 -35.75 7.24 -31.11
N ASP A 245 -36.31 7.74 -32.21
CA ASP A 245 -36.43 9.19 -32.46
C ASP A 245 -37.88 9.66 -32.27
N ASP A 246 -38.06 10.96 -32.12
CA ASP A 246 -39.37 11.59 -32.20
C ASP A 246 -39.94 11.41 -33.59
N VAL A 247 -41.07 10.75 -33.64
CA VAL A 247 -41.78 10.55 -34.90
C VAL A 247 -42.73 11.74 -35.11
N ILE A 248 -42.46 12.51 -36.17
CA ILE A 248 -43.20 13.73 -36.47
C ILE A 248 -44.01 13.56 -37.76
N TYR A 249 -45.13 14.29 -37.86
CA TYR A 249 -45.86 14.33 -39.10
C TYR A 249 -45.01 14.95 -40.21
N PRO A 250 -44.95 14.31 -41.42
CA PRO A 250 -44.14 14.85 -42.52
C PRO A 250 -44.73 16.16 -43.04
N SER A 251 -43.91 16.95 -43.69
CA SER A 251 -44.25 18.28 -44.25
C SER A 251 -45.43 18.27 -45.26
N SER A 252 -45.83 17.11 -45.71
CA SER A 252 -46.99 16.87 -46.63
C SER A 252 -48.32 16.73 -45.90
N SER A 253 -48.33 16.67 -44.59
CA SER A 253 -49.55 16.55 -43.77
C SER A 253 -50.06 17.87 -43.28
N ASP A 254 -51.37 17.98 -43.05
CA ASP A 254 -52.00 19.15 -42.42
C ASP A 254 -51.51 19.46 -41.00
N ARG A 255 -50.88 18.49 -40.37
CA ARG A 255 -50.29 18.56 -39.03
C ARG A 255 -48.75 18.56 -39.02
N ALA A 256 -48.17 19.00 -40.13
CA ALA A 256 -46.72 18.99 -40.30
C ALA A 256 -45.97 19.59 -39.07
N GLY A 257 -45.03 18.84 -38.50
CA GLY A 257 -44.22 19.24 -37.33
C GLY A 257 -44.80 18.85 -35.98
N GLU A 258 -46.05 18.32 -35.90
CA GLU A 258 -46.57 17.77 -34.63
C GLU A 258 -45.91 16.40 -34.35
N ILE A 259 -45.63 16.09 -33.10
CA ILE A 259 -45.04 14.83 -32.67
C ILE A 259 -46.14 13.78 -32.54
N ILE A 260 -46.01 12.65 -33.24
CA ILE A 260 -46.89 11.49 -33.15
C ILE A 260 -46.56 10.66 -31.91
N ILE A 261 -45.25 10.43 -31.69
CA ILE A 261 -44.74 9.74 -30.53
C ILE A 261 -43.35 10.28 -30.20
N GLU A 262 -43.07 10.52 -28.97
CA GLU A 262 -41.77 10.97 -28.51
C GLU A 262 -40.78 9.80 -28.42
N ALA A 263 -39.48 10.10 -28.51
CA ALA A 263 -38.39 9.13 -28.33
C ALA A 263 -38.51 8.39 -26.98
N GLY A 264 -38.21 7.09 -26.99
CA GLY A 264 -38.26 6.27 -25.76
C GLY A 264 -39.67 5.76 -25.41
N HIS A 265 -40.71 6.08 -26.16
CA HIS A 265 -42.03 5.60 -25.87
C HIS A 265 -42.40 4.36 -26.69
N LYS A 266 -43.17 3.46 -26.05
CA LYS A 266 -43.63 2.22 -26.67
C LYS A 266 -44.73 2.51 -27.69
N ILE A 267 -44.58 1.98 -28.92
CA ILE A 267 -45.56 2.12 -29.99
C ILE A 267 -46.74 1.21 -29.68
N THR A 268 -47.86 1.82 -29.32
CA THR A 268 -49.13 1.09 -29.16
C THR A 268 -49.79 0.84 -30.51
N LYS A 269 -50.77 -0.06 -30.55
CA LYS A 269 -51.50 -0.39 -31.79
C LYS A 269 -52.12 0.85 -32.46
N SER A 270 -52.72 1.75 -31.68
CA SER A 270 -53.31 2.99 -32.18
C SER A 270 -52.29 3.95 -32.75
N VAL A 271 -51.12 4.04 -32.11
CA VAL A 271 -50.01 4.88 -32.58
C VAL A 271 -49.39 4.29 -33.84
N ALA A 272 -49.23 2.95 -33.92
CA ALA A 272 -48.73 2.27 -35.12
C ALA A 272 -49.63 2.49 -36.33
N GLU A 273 -50.94 2.44 -36.15
CA GLU A 273 -51.93 2.76 -37.18
C GLU A 273 -51.82 4.25 -37.61
N THR A 274 -51.67 5.14 -36.68
CA THR A 274 -51.47 6.58 -36.95
C THR A 274 -50.19 6.83 -37.76
N ILE A 275 -49.09 6.18 -37.40
CA ILE A 275 -47.80 6.31 -38.11
C ILE A 275 -47.94 5.82 -39.55
N CYS A 276 -48.57 4.69 -39.77
CA CYS A 276 -48.80 4.14 -41.13
C CYS A 276 -49.71 5.02 -41.98
N THR A 277 -50.66 5.78 -41.37
CA THR A 277 -51.55 6.68 -42.09
C THR A 277 -50.99 8.11 -42.25
N SER A 278 -49.98 8.48 -41.50
CA SER A 278 -49.40 9.84 -41.48
C SER A 278 -48.48 10.16 -42.69
N GLY A 279 -48.09 9.14 -43.47
CA GLY A 279 -47.16 9.31 -44.58
C GLY A 279 -45.67 9.28 -44.20
N VAL A 280 -45.33 8.86 -43.00
CA VAL A 280 -43.97 8.59 -42.58
C VAL A 280 -43.43 7.40 -43.36
N THR A 281 -42.27 7.53 -43.99
CA THR A 281 -41.65 6.50 -44.84
C THR A 281 -40.72 5.56 -44.09
N GLU A 282 -40.01 6.05 -43.08
CA GLU A 282 -39.06 5.27 -42.32
C GLU A 282 -39.11 5.72 -40.84
N ILE A 283 -39.02 4.77 -39.95
CA ILE A 283 -38.86 5.03 -38.52
C ILE A 283 -37.75 4.16 -37.96
N GLU A 284 -36.98 4.72 -37.06
CA GLU A 284 -36.01 3.97 -36.28
C GLU A 284 -36.67 3.42 -35.01
N THR A 285 -36.64 2.10 -34.89
CA THR A 285 -37.28 1.40 -33.76
C THR A 285 -36.35 0.39 -33.16
N MET A 286 -36.62 0.01 -31.95
CA MET A 286 -35.93 -1.07 -31.27
C MET A 286 -36.95 -2.06 -30.73
N ALA A 287 -36.57 -3.34 -30.66
CA ALA A 287 -37.33 -4.35 -29.95
C ALA A 287 -37.38 -3.99 -28.46
N GLY A 288 -38.45 -4.36 -27.77
CA GLY A 288 -38.51 -4.09 -26.31
C GLY A 288 -37.28 -4.67 -25.61
N PRO A 289 -36.60 -3.89 -24.78
CA PRO A 289 -35.36 -4.31 -24.14
C PRO A 289 -35.61 -5.41 -23.10
N LYS A 290 -34.69 -6.39 -23.02
CA LYS A 290 -34.73 -7.41 -21.98
C LYS A 290 -34.64 -6.76 -20.58
N VAL A 291 -33.87 -5.68 -20.46
CA VAL A 291 -33.61 -4.92 -19.19
C VAL A 291 -34.03 -3.46 -19.37
N PRO A 292 -35.14 -3.00 -18.75
CA PRO A 292 -35.71 -1.67 -18.99
C PRO A 292 -35.08 -0.55 -18.15
N LEU A 293 -33.89 -0.74 -17.53
CA LEU A 293 -33.32 0.22 -16.59
C LEU A 293 -33.09 1.60 -17.20
N ILE A 294 -32.60 1.68 -18.44
CA ILE A 294 -32.36 2.97 -19.13
C ILE A 294 -33.67 3.69 -19.44
N PHE A 295 -34.72 2.95 -19.85
CA PHE A 295 -36.05 3.54 -20.10
C PHE A 295 -36.64 4.16 -18.83
N ASN A 296 -36.63 3.41 -17.74
CA ASN A 296 -37.12 3.90 -16.47
C ASN A 296 -36.32 5.11 -15.99
N THR A 297 -35.01 5.14 -16.27
CA THR A 297 -34.14 6.27 -15.96
C THR A 297 -34.47 7.48 -16.79
N LEU A 298 -34.71 7.32 -18.10
CA LEU A 298 -35.11 8.40 -18.98
C LEU A 298 -36.48 8.99 -18.56
N ALA A 299 -37.42 8.17 -18.12
CA ALA A 299 -38.71 8.64 -17.62
C ALA A 299 -38.60 9.43 -16.29
N GLU A 300 -37.56 9.18 -15.48
CA GLU A 300 -37.29 9.92 -14.24
C GLU A 300 -36.35 11.12 -14.46
N ASP A 301 -35.67 11.21 -15.62
CA ASP A 301 -34.74 12.29 -15.95
C ASP A 301 -35.52 13.55 -16.36
N ASN A 302 -35.26 14.65 -15.66
CA ASN A 302 -35.87 15.94 -15.92
C ASN A 302 -35.00 16.84 -16.82
N THR A 303 -33.98 16.27 -17.47
CA THR A 303 -33.06 16.99 -18.37
C THR A 303 -33.23 16.51 -19.80
N SER A 304 -33.25 17.45 -20.76
CA SER A 304 -33.44 17.14 -22.18
C SER A 304 -32.24 17.48 -23.06
N SER A 305 -31.25 18.19 -22.52
CA SER A 305 -30.08 18.65 -23.26
C SER A 305 -28.79 18.58 -22.46
N HIS A 306 -27.65 18.63 -23.17
CA HIS A 306 -26.32 18.70 -22.56
C HIS A 306 -26.15 19.89 -21.58
N GLU A 307 -26.67 21.05 -21.98
CA GLU A 307 -26.56 22.28 -21.17
C GLU A 307 -27.37 22.18 -19.87
N GLU A 308 -28.57 21.65 -19.97
CA GLU A 308 -29.45 21.46 -18.82
C GLU A 308 -28.89 20.42 -17.84
N ALA A 309 -28.29 19.36 -18.37
CA ALA A 309 -27.61 18.34 -17.57
C ALA A 309 -26.42 18.94 -16.79
N LEU A 310 -25.59 19.77 -17.42
CA LEU A 310 -24.49 20.47 -16.74
C LEU A 310 -24.98 21.38 -15.61
N LEU A 311 -26.05 22.13 -15.84
CA LEU A 311 -26.65 23.00 -14.81
C LEU A 311 -27.22 22.18 -13.65
N ARG A 312 -27.84 21.04 -13.94
CA ARG A 312 -28.39 20.14 -12.92
C ARG A 312 -27.32 19.57 -12.02
N ILE A 313 -26.20 19.10 -12.61
CA ILE A 313 -25.05 18.57 -11.86
C ILE A 313 -24.41 19.68 -11.04
N TYR A 314 -24.28 20.87 -11.58
CA TYR A 314 -23.75 22.03 -10.85
C TYR A 314 -24.59 22.34 -9.59
N GLN A 315 -25.92 22.35 -9.71
CA GLN A 315 -26.81 22.54 -8.56
C GLN A 315 -26.65 21.44 -7.49
N ARG A 316 -26.39 20.19 -7.91
CA ARG A 316 -26.18 19.07 -6.98
C ARG A 316 -24.84 19.13 -6.27
N LEU A 317 -23.78 19.53 -6.98
CA LEU A 317 -22.43 19.64 -6.43
C LEU A 317 -22.22 20.87 -5.57
N ARG A 318 -22.91 21.96 -5.89
CA ARG A 318 -22.82 23.25 -5.17
C ARG A 318 -24.21 23.79 -4.84
N PRO A 319 -24.93 23.19 -3.89
CA PRO A 319 -26.24 23.66 -3.50
C PRO A 319 -26.13 25.10 -2.94
N GLY A 320 -27.11 25.96 -3.32
CA GLY A 320 -27.15 27.34 -2.89
C GLY A 320 -26.44 28.36 -3.80
N ASN A 321 -25.65 27.93 -4.78
CA ASN A 321 -25.07 28.82 -5.78
C ASN A 321 -26.01 29.00 -6.99
N PRO A 322 -26.17 30.20 -7.54
CA PRO A 322 -26.97 30.40 -8.74
C PRO A 322 -26.33 29.66 -9.92
N PRO A 323 -27.09 28.87 -10.67
CA PRO A 323 -26.56 28.11 -11.80
C PRO A 323 -26.19 29.01 -12.95
N GLN A 324 -24.97 28.92 -13.44
CA GLN A 324 -24.48 29.60 -14.64
C GLN A 324 -23.80 28.59 -15.54
N LEU A 325 -24.16 28.56 -16.81
CA LEU A 325 -23.67 27.53 -17.75
C LEU A 325 -22.14 27.48 -17.85
N GLU A 326 -21.48 28.63 -17.97
CA GLU A 326 -20.02 28.70 -18.06
C GLU A 326 -19.34 28.15 -16.79
N LYS A 327 -19.85 28.55 -15.62
CA LYS A 327 -19.31 28.02 -14.34
C LYS A 327 -19.58 26.51 -14.18
N ALA A 328 -20.72 26.02 -14.66
CA ALA A 328 -21.04 24.62 -14.64
C ALA A 328 -20.11 23.82 -15.55
N ARG A 329 -19.83 24.33 -16.75
CA ARG A 329 -18.89 23.71 -17.70
C ARG A 329 -17.47 23.66 -17.16
N ILE A 330 -16.99 24.75 -16.59
CA ILE A 330 -15.67 24.83 -15.95
C ILE A 330 -15.58 23.84 -14.79
N LEU A 331 -16.57 23.83 -13.90
CA LEU A 331 -16.58 22.91 -12.75
C LEU A 331 -16.57 21.43 -13.18
N PHE A 332 -17.37 21.09 -14.21
CA PHE A 332 -17.45 19.72 -14.70
C PHE A 332 -16.14 19.27 -15.35
N ASN A 333 -15.54 20.11 -16.18
CA ASN A 333 -14.26 19.84 -16.81
C ASN A 333 -13.14 19.69 -15.78
N GLU A 334 -13.06 20.59 -14.79
CA GLU A 334 -12.09 20.48 -13.70
C GLU A 334 -12.28 19.20 -12.87
N LYS A 335 -13.52 18.75 -12.71
CA LYS A 335 -13.81 17.59 -11.83
C LYS A 335 -13.54 16.25 -12.49
N PHE A 336 -13.67 16.13 -13.83
CA PHE A 336 -13.61 14.85 -14.53
C PHE A 336 -12.58 14.77 -15.66
N TYR A 337 -12.16 15.89 -16.23
CA TYR A 337 -11.26 15.92 -17.39
C TYR A 337 -9.92 16.61 -17.15
N ASP A 338 -9.74 17.28 -16.02
CA ASP A 338 -8.46 17.83 -15.61
C ASP A 338 -7.58 16.74 -14.96
N GLU A 339 -6.49 16.35 -15.61
CA GLU A 339 -5.55 15.33 -15.10
C GLU A 339 -4.96 15.67 -13.73
N ASN A 340 -4.87 16.93 -13.38
CA ASN A 340 -4.38 17.36 -12.07
C ASN A 340 -5.39 17.12 -10.93
N ARG A 341 -6.68 17.13 -11.25
CA ARG A 341 -7.76 16.99 -10.26
C ARG A 341 -8.45 15.64 -10.29
N TYR A 342 -8.57 15.04 -11.46
CA TYR A 342 -9.10 13.70 -11.64
C TYR A 342 -8.09 12.83 -12.39
N ARG A 343 -7.60 11.80 -11.75
CA ARG A 343 -6.67 10.86 -12.34
C ARG A 343 -7.12 9.43 -12.03
N LEU A 344 -7.45 8.70 -13.06
CA LEU A 344 -7.75 7.27 -12.94
C LEU A 344 -6.49 6.45 -12.65
N GLY A 345 -5.34 6.91 -13.16
CA GLY A 345 -4.03 6.27 -13.04
C GLY A 345 -3.84 5.10 -14.02
N LYS A 346 -2.60 4.64 -14.15
CA LYS A 346 -2.28 3.46 -14.98
C LYS A 346 -2.97 2.22 -14.47
N VAL A 347 -2.99 2.01 -13.17
CA VAL A 347 -3.64 0.86 -12.52
C VAL A 347 -5.15 0.88 -12.74
N GLY A 348 -5.77 2.03 -12.56
CA GLY A 348 -7.21 2.20 -12.80
C GLY A 348 -7.58 1.95 -14.27
N ARG A 349 -6.78 2.46 -15.21
CA ARG A 349 -6.99 2.21 -16.65
C ARG A 349 -6.79 0.73 -16.99
N PHE A 350 -5.75 0.10 -16.47
CA PHE A 350 -5.52 -1.33 -16.66
C PHE A 350 -6.72 -2.19 -16.18
N ARG A 351 -7.20 -1.95 -14.95
CA ARG A 351 -8.35 -2.69 -14.40
C ARG A 351 -9.63 -2.43 -15.18
N LEU A 352 -9.86 -1.19 -15.58
CA LEU A 352 -11.04 -0.81 -16.34
C LEU A 352 -11.05 -1.46 -17.72
N ASN A 353 -9.92 -1.40 -18.42
CA ASN A 353 -9.76 -2.07 -19.73
C ASN A 353 -10.00 -3.58 -19.62
N ARG A 354 -9.42 -4.21 -18.62
CA ARG A 354 -9.57 -5.65 -18.41
C ARG A 354 -11.01 -6.06 -18.10
N LYS A 355 -11.68 -5.33 -17.19
CA LYS A 355 -13.05 -5.65 -16.77
C LYS A 355 -14.07 -5.39 -17.86
N LEU A 356 -13.91 -4.32 -18.60
CA LEU A 356 -14.86 -3.90 -19.65
C LEU A 356 -14.47 -4.36 -21.06
N GLY A 357 -13.34 -5.06 -21.22
CA GLY A 357 -12.84 -5.50 -22.52
C GLY A 357 -12.45 -4.35 -23.46
N ALA A 358 -12.05 -3.20 -22.90
CA ALA A 358 -11.63 -2.04 -23.68
C ALA A 358 -10.14 -2.11 -24.02
N ASP A 359 -9.75 -1.67 -25.22
CA ASP A 359 -8.36 -1.57 -25.67
C ASP A 359 -7.95 -0.09 -25.76
N VAL A 360 -7.74 0.52 -24.60
CA VAL A 360 -7.35 1.93 -24.46
C VAL A 360 -5.93 2.00 -23.91
N SER A 361 -5.10 2.90 -24.45
CA SER A 361 -3.73 3.09 -23.93
C SER A 361 -3.74 3.43 -22.44
N GLU A 362 -2.82 2.85 -21.69
CA GLU A 362 -2.63 3.12 -20.25
C GLU A 362 -2.19 4.56 -19.95
N ASP A 363 -1.75 5.30 -20.99
CA ASP A 363 -1.39 6.71 -20.87
C ASP A 363 -2.61 7.64 -20.78
N VAL A 364 -3.80 7.13 -21.14
CA VAL A 364 -5.06 7.87 -20.97
C VAL A 364 -5.52 7.73 -19.52
N MET A 365 -5.17 8.72 -18.71
CA MET A 365 -5.35 8.67 -17.26
C MET A 365 -6.65 9.34 -16.77
N THR A 366 -7.43 9.93 -17.68
CA THR A 366 -8.73 10.53 -17.37
C THR A 366 -9.88 9.61 -17.74
N LEU A 367 -11.04 9.83 -17.12
CA LEU A 367 -12.26 9.09 -17.43
C LEU A 367 -12.84 9.62 -18.77
N ARG A 368 -13.27 8.68 -19.63
CA ARG A 368 -13.93 9.01 -20.88
C ARG A 368 -15.42 8.67 -20.81
N HIS A 369 -16.24 9.30 -21.65
CA HIS A 369 -17.67 8.99 -21.71
C HIS A 369 -17.92 7.52 -22.15
N GLU A 370 -17.10 6.97 -23.08
CA GLU A 370 -17.21 5.58 -23.50
C GLU A 370 -16.97 4.60 -22.34
N ASP A 371 -16.09 4.96 -21.41
CA ASP A 371 -15.83 4.14 -20.21
C ASP A 371 -17.10 4.04 -19.35
N MET A 372 -17.83 5.15 -19.18
CA MET A 372 -19.07 5.16 -18.42
C MET A 372 -20.20 4.41 -19.14
N ILE A 373 -20.29 4.53 -20.48
CA ILE A 373 -21.24 3.76 -21.29
C ILE A 373 -20.96 2.27 -21.11
N SER A 374 -19.70 1.85 -21.23
CA SER A 374 -19.30 0.46 -21.09
C SER A 374 -19.57 -0.08 -19.67
N ALA A 375 -19.33 0.73 -18.64
CA ALA A 375 -19.63 0.37 -17.25
C ALA A 375 -21.13 0.20 -17.02
N ILE A 376 -21.96 1.08 -17.58
CA ILE A 376 -23.42 0.95 -17.48
C ILE A 376 -23.91 -0.25 -18.30
N LYS A 377 -23.36 -0.52 -19.48
CA LYS A 377 -23.67 -1.74 -20.25
C LYS A 377 -23.38 -3.00 -19.45
N TYR A 378 -22.21 -3.08 -18.83
CA TYR A 378 -21.86 -4.21 -17.97
C TYR A 378 -22.84 -4.34 -16.79
N LEU A 379 -23.29 -3.21 -16.22
CA LEU A 379 -24.31 -3.22 -15.16
C LEU A 379 -25.67 -3.75 -15.67
N LEU A 380 -26.05 -3.46 -16.94
CA LEU A 380 -27.23 -4.05 -17.56
C LEU A 380 -27.05 -5.55 -17.79
N ASP A 381 -25.87 -5.98 -18.22
CA ASP A 381 -25.52 -7.38 -18.46
C ASP A 381 -25.61 -8.23 -17.18
N LEU A 382 -25.38 -7.65 -16.01
CA LEU A 382 -25.56 -8.35 -14.72
C LEU A 382 -27.01 -8.78 -14.44
N PHE A 383 -27.99 -8.19 -15.11
CA PHE A 383 -29.39 -8.62 -15.05
C PHE A 383 -29.76 -9.69 -16.08
N ASP A 384 -28.90 -9.94 -17.07
CA ASP A 384 -29.08 -11.00 -18.06
C ASP A 384 -28.28 -12.25 -17.65
N PRO A 385 -28.94 -13.35 -17.22
CA PRO A 385 -28.23 -14.57 -16.79
C PRO A 385 -27.35 -15.20 -17.87
N ASP A 386 -27.64 -14.91 -19.15
CA ASP A 386 -26.93 -15.49 -20.28
C ASP A 386 -25.69 -14.69 -20.68
N SER A 387 -25.48 -13.51 -20.09
CA SER A 387 -24.38 -12.60 -20.46
C SER A 387 -23.00 -13.04 -19.96
N GLY A 388 -22.94 -13.89 -18.92
CA GLY A 388 -21.68 -14.28 -18.28
C GLY A 388 -21.04 -13.17 -17.43
N ALA A 389 -21.73 -12.07 -17.17
CA ALA A 389 -21.27 -11.01 -16.30
C ALA A 389 -21.28 -11.45 -14.84
N GLU A 390 -20.19 -11.19 -14.12
CA GLU A 390 -20.02 -11.58 -12.72
C GLU A 390 -19.80 -10.33 -11.83
N ILE A 391 -20.30 -10.43 -10.59
CA ILE A 391 -20.11 -9.41 -9.56
C ILE A 391 -18.72 -9.53 -8.99
N ASP A 392 -18.08 -8.39 -8.70
CA ASP A 392 -16.73 -8.36 -8.14
C ASP A 392 -16.77 -8.58 -6.63
N ASP A 393 -15.78 -9.33 -6.16
CA ASP A 393 -15.47 -9.43 -4.74
C ASP A 393 -14.44 -8.35 -4.36
N ILE A 394 -14.88 -7.41 -3.54
CA ILE A 394 -14.05 -6.27 -3.12
C ILE A 394 -12.88 -6.66 -2.22
N ASP A 395 -12.96 -7.82 -1.56
CA ASP A 395 -11.93 -8.32 -0.67
C ASP A 395 -10.90 -9.22 -1.38
N HIS A 396 -11.14 -9.54 -2.65
CA HIS A 396 -10.20 -10.26 -3.48
C HIS A 396 -8.94 -9.43 -3.76
N LEU A 397 -7.76 -10.02 -3.63
CA LEU A 397 -6.48 -9.31 -3.87
C LEU A 397 -6.24 -8.88 -5.33
N GLY A 398 -7.06 -9.30 -6.26
CA GLY A 398 -7.15 -8.71 -7.60
C GLY A 398 -7.81 -7.33 -7.63
N ASN A 399 -8.57 -6.98 -6.59
CA ASN A 399 -9.29 -5.72 -6.42
C ASN A 399 -8.71 -4.87 -5.27
N ARG A 400 -7.82 -5.40 -4.50
CA ARG A 400 -7.04 -4.70 -3.47
C ARG A 400 -5.57 -4.69 -3.87
N ARG A 401 -4.97 -3.53 -3.79
CA ARG A 401 -3.54 -3.37 -4.10
C ARG A 401 -2.77 -2.81 -2.90
N LEU A 402 -1.46 -2.91 -2.99
CA LEU A 402 -0.54 -2.41 -1.99
C LEU A 402 0.06 -1.09 -2.43
N ARG A 403 0.00 -0.08 -1.57
CA ARG A 403 0.80 1.14 -1.69
C ARG A 403 2.06 0.98 -0.86
N THR A 404 3.20 0.92 -1.51
CA THR A 404 4.51 0.90 -0.86
C THR A 404 4.99 2.32 -0.56
N ILE A 405 6.15 2.43 0.07
CA ILE A 405 6.71 3.75 0.43
C ILE A 405 6.88 4.68 -0.77
N ASP A 406 7.13 4.17 -1.95
CA ASP A 406 7.24 4.94 -3.20
C ASP A 406 5.98 5.79 -3.42
N GLU A 407 4.82 5.16 -3.49
CA GLU A 407 3.56 5.86 -3.72
C GLU A 407 3.14 6.75 -2.55
N LEU A 408 3.34 6.29 -1.32
CA LEU A 408 2.99 7.04 -0.12
C LEU A 408 3.82 8.33 0.00
N ALA A 409 5.13 8.23 -0.23
CA ALA A 409 6.02 9.39 -0.21
C ALA A 409 5.72 10.35 -1.37
N SER A 410 5.46 9.83 -2.56
CA SER A 410 5.11 10.63 -3.73
C SER A 410 3.85 11.45 -3.52
N GLU A 411 2.82 10.87 -2.90
CA GLU A 411 1.57 11.58 -2.63
C GLU A 411 1.75 12.72 -1.62
N GLU A 412 2.48 12.48 -0.54
CA GLU A 412 2.74 13.53 0.45
C GLU A 412 3.65 14.64 -0.09
N LEU A 413 4.69 14.30 -0.84
CA LEU A 413 5.53 15.28 -1.51
C LEU A 413 4.74 16.12 -2.51
N ARG A 414 3.84 15.50 -3.26
CA ARG A 414 2.98 16.22 -4.20
C ARG A 414 2.15 17.29 -3.53
N LYS A 415 1.60 17.01 -2.33
CA LYS A 415 0.88 18.04 -1.53
C LYS A 415 1.79 19.21 -1.17
N GLY A 416 3.03 18.93 -0.78
CA GLY A 416 4.04 19.94 -0.50
C GLY A 416 4.39 20.78 -1.73
N PHE A 417 4.58 20.15 -2.89
CA PHE A 417 4.86 20.84 -4.16
C PHE A 417 3.66 21.62 -4.70
N LEU A 418 2.43 21.19 -4.50
CA LEU A 418 1.24 21.97 -4.84
C LEU A 418 1.15 23.26 -4.04
N LYS A 419 1.49 23.20 -2.75
CA LYS A 419 1.60 24.40 -1.91
C LYS A 419 2.72 25.32 -2.41
N LEU A 420 3.85 24.75 -2.79
CA LEU A 420 4.96 25.49 -3.39
C LEU A 420 4.52 26.17 -4.70
N ARG A 421 3.82 25.46 -5.59
CA ARG A 421 3.31 26.01 -6.85
C ARG A 421 2.44 27.24 -6.63
N ARG A 422 1.50 27.19 -5.68
CA ARG A 422 0.65 28.33 -5.30
C ARG A 422 1.51 29.52 -4.84
N THR A 423 2.45 29.29 -3.95
CA THR A 423 3.34 30.34 -3.44
C THR A 423 4.18 30.97 -4.55
N VAL A 424 4.68 30.15 -5.50
CA VAL A 424 5.46 30.63 -6.66
C VAL A 424 4.59 31.52 -7.55
N GLN A 425 3.37 31.10 -7.86
CA GLN A 425 2.43 31.88 -8.67
C GLN A 425 2.07 33.22 -8.00
N GLU A 426 1.83 33.20 -6.68
CA GLU A 426 1.59 34.45 -5.92
C GLU A 426 2.80 35.39 -5.95
N ARG A 427 4.02 34.87 -5.80
CA ARG A 427 5.26 35.67 -5.87
C ARG A 427 5.55 36.19 -7.27
N MET A 428 5.26 35.39 -8.32
CA MET A 428 5.37 35.86 -9.71
C MET A 428 4.46 37.05 -10.02
N SER A 429 3.28 37.13 -9.37
CA SER A 429 2.36 38.25 -9.56
C SER A 429 2.73 39.50 -8.77
N LEU A 430 3.53 39.38 -7.71
CA LEU A 430 3.86 40.48 -6.79
C LEU A 430 5.24 41.10 -7.00
N LYS A 431 6.18 40.35 -7.59
CA LYS A 431 7.57 40.82 -7.79
C LYS A 431 7.78 41.41 -9.17
N ASP A 432 8.73 42.36 -9.23
CA ASP A 432 9.20 42.90 -10.51
C ASP A 432 10.03 41.81 -11.26
N VAL A 433 9.88 41.78 -12.57
CA VAL A 433 10.48 40.77 -13.46
C VAL A 433 12.01 40.71 -13.32
N ASP A 434 12.64 41.88 -13.15
CA ASP A 434 14.09 41.99 -13.04
C ASP A 434 14.67 41.34 -11.77
N ASP A 435 13.92 41.38 -10.68
CA ASP A 435 14.32 40.79 -9.38
C ASP A 435 13.90 39.33 -9.19
N MET A 436 13.26 38.71 -10.20
CA MET A 436 12.85 37.32 -10.13
C MET A 436 14.02 36.37 -10.41
N THR A 437 14.31 35.52 -9.44
CA THR A 437 15.22 34.36 -9.61
C THR A 437 14.52 33.10 -9.10
N PRO A 438 14.90 31.90 -9.55
CA PRO A 438 14.31 30.65 -9.01
C PRO A 438 14.37 30.57 -7.48
N ARG A 439 15.47 30.97 -6.86
CA ARG A 439 15.61 31.01 -5.38
C ARG A 439 14.66 32.00 -4.71
N ALA A 440 14.43 33.15 -5.33
CA ALA A 440 13.56 34.17 -4.77
C ALA A 440 12.08 33.80 -4.83
N LEU A 441 11.70 32.97 -5.81
CA LEU A 441 10.33 32.48 -6.01
C LEU A 441 9.98 31.30 -5.12
N ILE A 442 10.94 30.42 -4.84
CA ILE A 442 10.70 29.17 -4.12
C ILE A 442 10.81 29.36 -2.61
N ASN A 443 9.86 28.77 -1.88
CA ASN A 443 9.91 28.63 -0.44
C ASN A 443 10.20 27.13 -0.10
N PRO A 444 11.45 26.79 0.28
CA PRO A 444 11.80 25.39 0.55
C PRO A 444 11.05 24.77 1.74
N LYS A 445 10.53 25.60 2.65
CA LYS A 445 9.79 25.11 3.83
C LYS A 445 8.51 24.36 3.47
N SER A 446 7.91 24.63 2.33
CA SER A 446 6.71 23.92 1.88
C SER A 446 6.99 22.44 1.61
N VAL A 447 8.15 22.13 1.03
CA VAL A 447 8.56 20.75 0.71
C VAL A 447 9.20 20.09 1.92
N SER A 448 10.09 20.77 2.63
CA SER A 448 10.73 20.20 3.84
C SER A 448 9.72 19.87 4.93
N ALA A 449 8.70 20.71 5.13
CA ALA A 449 7.62 20.41 6.07
C ALA A 449 6.80 19.18 5.67
N ALA A 450 6.57 18.95 4.37
CA ALA A 450 5.88 17.76 3.90
C ALA A 450 6.70 16.48 4.14
N ILE A 451 8.00 16.54 3.91
CA ILE A 451 8.94 15.44 4.20
C ILE A 451 8.95 15.13 5.70
N ASP A 452 9.13 16.15 6.53
CA ASP A 452 9.18 16.00 7.99
C ASP A 452 7.86 15.45 8.56
N TYR A 453 6.74 15.87 8.00
CA TYR A 453 5.43 15.35 8.40
C TYR A 453 5.28 13.88 8.03
N PHE A 454 5.60 13.50 6.80
CA PHE A 454 5.45 12.13 6.32
C PHE A 454 6.29 11.14 7.13
N PHE A 455 7.59 11.40 7.26
CA PHE A 455 8.49 10.48 7.96
C PHE A 455 8.39 10.55 9.48
N GLY A 456 8.10 11.71 10.05
CA GLY A 456 8.08 11.89 11.50
C GLY A 456 6.73 11.78 12.17
N ARG A 457 5.65 12.16 11.50
CA ARG A 457 4.29 12.28 12.07
C ARG A 457 3.21 11.53 11.28
N GLY A 458 3.55 10.97 10.13
CA GLY A 458 2.62 10.18 9.33
C GLY A 458 2.10 8.97 10.10
N GLU A 459 0.84 8.62 9.90
CA GLU A 459 0.21 7.49 10.60
C GLU A 459 0.86 6.13 10.24
N LEU A 460 1.36 6.00 9.02
CA LEU A 460 2.05 4.80 8.54
C LEU A 460 3.53 4.78 8.87
N SER A 461 4.12 5.91 9.24
CA SER A 461 5.48 5.97 9.76
C SER A 461 5.45 5.64 11.25
N GLN A 462 6.01 4.50 11.62
CA GLN A 462 5.99 3.98 12.99
C GLN A 462 7.41 3.79 13.52
N VAL A 463 7.59 3.92 14.82
CA VAL A 463 8.84 3.55 15.47
C VAL A 463 9.07 2.06 15.29
N VAL A 464 10.24 1.67 14.82
CA VAL A 464 10.58 0.27 14.57
C VAL A 464 10.49 -0.54 15.85
N ASP A 465 9.82 -1.67 15.80
CA ASP A 465 9.85 -2.66 16.87
C ASP A 465 11.19 -3.42 16.79
N GLN A 466 12.09 -3.12 17.71
CA GLN A 466 13.46 -3.64 17.75
C GLN A 466 13.73 -4.56 18.95
N THR A 467 12.72 -5.23 19.46
CA THR A 467 12.92 -6.17 20.58
C THR A 467 13.94 -7.25 20.19
N ASN A 468 13.83 -7.80 18.98
CA ASN A 468 14.76 -8.79 18.42
C ASN A 468 14.80 -8.66 16.89
N PRO A 469 15.71 -9.36 16.18
CA PRO A 469 15.79 -9.28 14.72
C PRO A 469 14.50 -9.68 14.01
N LEU A 470 13.76 -10.63 14.55
CA LEU A 470 12.50 -11.09 13.96
C LEU A 470 11.42 -10.01 14.04
N SER A 471 11.29 -9.31 15.16
CA SER A 471 10.30 -8.24 15.32
C SER A 471 10.58 -7.07 14.37
N GLN A 472 11.82 -6.72 14.15
CA GLN A 472 12.21 -5.70 13.18
C GLN A 472 11.86 -6.14 11.75
N LEU A 473 12.24 -7.35 11.33
CA LEU A 473 11.98 -7.86 10.00
C LEU A 473 10.48 -7.99 9.71
N THR A 474 9.69 -8.46 10.67
CA THR A 474 8.24 -8.56 10.51
C THR A 474 7.56 -7.20 10.45
N HIS A 475 8.08 -6.19 11.19
CA HIS A 475 7.57 -4.83 11.09
C HIS A 475 7.80 -4.22 9.71
N GLU A 476 8.94 -4.46 9.09
CA GLU A 476 9.26 -4.03 7.72
C GLU A 476 8.38 -4.71 6.66
N ARG A 477 7.87 -5.90 6.93
CA ARG A 477 7.00 -6.68 6.04
C ARG A 477 5.52 -6.60 6.38
N ARG A 478 5.12 -5.67 7.23
CA ARG A 478 3.73 -5.50 7.67
C ARG A 478 2.89 -4.82 6.60
N LEU A 479 1.66 -5.26 6.48
CA LEU A 479 0.65 -4.70 5.58
C LEU A 479 -0.50 -4.15 6.43
N SER A 480 -0.76 -2.85 6.35
CA SER A 480 -1.85 -2.20 7.10
C SER A 480 -2.99 -1.85 6.17
N ALA A 481 -4.21 -2.16 6.56
CA ALA A 481 -5.42 -1.67 5.88
C ALA A 481 -5.88 -0.31 6.41
N LEU A 482 -5.24 0.19 7.46
CA LEU A 482 -5.55 1.47 8.12
C LEU A 482 -4.73 2.61 7.49
N GLY A 483 -5.00 3.83 7.93
CA GLY A 483 -4.23 5.00 7.53
C GLY A 483 -4.97 5.90 6.53
N PRO A 484 -4.31 6.94 6.01
CA PRO A 484 -4.91 7.89 5.08
C PRO A 484 -5.39 7.19 3.80
N GLY A 485 -6.66 7.36 3.45
CA GLY A 485 -7.27 6.69 2.29
C GLY A 485 -7.58 5.21 2.48
N GLY A 486 -7.34 4.65 3.67
CA GLY A 486 -7.64 3.28 4.06
C GLY A 486 -8.93 3.14 4.86
N LEU A 487 -9.10 1.98 5.49
CA LEU A 487 -10.26 1.65 6.31
C LEU A 487 -10.21 2.35 7.67
N ASN A 488 -11.38 2.66 8.20
CA ASN A 488 -11.52 3.09 9.59
C ASN A 488 -11.74 1.86 10.47
N ARG A 489 -10.96 1.71 11.55
CA ARG A 489 -11.04 0.59 12.49
C ARG A 489 -12.45 0.32 13.02
N LYS A 490 -13.21 1.37 13.34
CA LYS A 490 -14.56 1.26 13.89
C LYS A 490 -15.60 0.86 12.85
N ARG A 491 -15.34 1.11 11.56
CA ARG A 491 -16.27 0.86 10.45
C ARG A 491 -15.93 -0.38 9.63
N ALA A 492 -14.79 -1.02 9.92
CA ALA A 492 -14.39 -2.25 9.24
C ALA A 492 -15.31 -3.40 9.65
N GLY A 493 -16.08 -3.93 8.71
CA GLY A 493 -16.96 -5.08 8.89
C GLY A 493 -16.20 -6.39 9.10
N PHE A 494 -16.94 -7.47 9.36
CA PHE A 494 -16.35 -8.81 9.51
C PHE A 494 -15.77 -9.32 8.19
N GLU A 495 -16.37 -9.01 7.05
CA GLU A 495 -15.95 -9.48 5.72
C GLU A 495 -14.51 -9.09 5.38
N VAL A 496 -14.10 -7.86 5.72
CA VAL A 496 -12.73 -7.38 5.49
C VAL A 496 -11.71 -8.07 6.41
N ARG A 497 -12.18 -8.61 7.55
CA ARG A 497 -11.34 -9.29 8.55
C ARG A 497 -11.22 -10.79 8.32
N ASP A 498 -11.98 -11.35 7.39
CA ASP A 498 -11.92 -12.76 7.06
C ASP A 498 -10.68 -13.09 6.24
N VAL A 499 -10.22 -14.33 6.36
CA VAL A 499 -9.16 -14.87 5.50
C VAL A 499 -9.77 -15.24 4.16
N HIS A 500 -9.36 -14.52 3.12
CA HIS A 500 -9.82 -14.76 1.76
C HIS A 500 -8.92 -15.78 1.04
N ILE A 501 -9.47 -16.57 0.14
CA ILE A 501 -8.68 -17.56 -0.62
C ILE A 501 -7.56 -16.93 -1.45
N SER A 502 -7.74 -15.70 -1.94
CA SER A 502 -6.73 -14.95 -2.68
C SER A 502 -5.50 -14.58 -1.85
N HIS A 503 -5.59 -14.70 -0.51
CA HIS A 503 -4.46 -14.50 0.40
C HIS A 503 -3.39 -15.60 0.27
N TYR A 504 -3.73 -16.72 -0.33
CA TYR A 504 -2.82 -17.85 -0.49
C TYR A 504 -1.51 -17.44 -1.17
N GLY A 505 -0.41 -17.68 -0.53
CA GLY A 505 0.93 -17.33 -1.00
C GLY A 505 1.26 -15.82 -1.00
N ARG A 506 0.34 -14.95 -0.57
CA ARG A 506 0.50 -13.49 -0.56
C ARG A 506 0.48 -12.89 0.83
N ILE A 507 -0.50 -13.26 1.62
CA ILE A 507 -0.67 -12.79 2.99
C ILE A 507 -0.71 -14.00 3.92
N CYS A 508 0.03 -13.93 5.03
CA CYS A 508 0.00 -14.98 6.05
C CYS A 508 -1.39 -15.05 6.70
N PRO A 509 -2.04 -16.23 6.73
CA PRO A 509 -3.37 -16.38 7.32
C PRO A 509 -3.36 -16.39 8.86
N ILE A 510 -2.19 -16.58 9.47
CA ILE A 510 -2.02 -16.80 10.90
C ILE A 510 -1.49 -15.54 11.60
N GLU A 511 -0.56 -14.84 11.00
CA GLU A 511 0.16 -13.73 11.62
C GLU A 511 -0.65 -12.43 11.58
N THR A 512 -1.33 -12.10 12.68
CA THR A 512 -2.14 -10.89 12.86
C THR A 512 -2.23 -10.55 14.36
N PRO A 513 -2.46 -9.28 14.75
CA PRO A 513 -2.77 -8.94 16.14
C PRO A 513 -4.03 -9.63 16.67
N GLU A 514 -4.07 -9.90 17.98
CA GLU A 514 -5.14 -10.71 18.60
C GLU A 514 -6.45 -9.95 18.90
N VAL A 515 -6.41 -8.63 19.10
CA VAL A 515 -7.58 -7.91 19.65
C VAL A 515 -8.15 -6.88 18.67
N THR A 516 -7.76 -5.61 18.78
CA THR A 516 -8.46 -4.51 18.09
C THR A 516 -8.23 -4.44 16.59
N ASN A 517 -7.06 -4.80 16.14
CA ASN A 517 -6.62 -4.70 14.74
C ASN A 517 -6.56 -6.06 14.03
N ILE A 518 -7.30 -7.02 14.52
CA ILE A 518 -7.32 -8.37 13.95
C ILE A 518 -7.62 -8.31 12.45
N CYS A 519 -6.80 -8.97 11.64
CA CYS A 519 -6.85 -9.01 10.18
C CYS A 519 -6.80 -7.66 9.43
N LEU A 520 -6.79 -6.53 10.14
CA LEU A 520 -6.54 -5.21 9.54
C LEU A 520 -5.07 -4.90 9.38
N ILE A 521 -4.24 -5.57 10.18
CA ILE A 521 -2.78 -5.56 10.08
C ILE A 521 -2.35 -7.00 9.81
N SER A 522 -1.75 -7.22 8.66
CA SER A 522 -1.32 -8.53 8.17
C SER A 522 0.17 -8.53 7.91
N SER A 523 0.73 -9.69 7.67
CA SER A 523 2.13 -9.86 7.26
C SER A 523 2.23 -10.46 5.87
N LEU A 524 3.19 -9.99 5.10
CA LEU A 524 3.49 -10.52 3.77
C LEU A 524 3.99 -11.98 3.89
N ALA A 525 3.51 -12.85 3.03
CA ALA A 525 4.01 -14.23 2.95
C ALA A 525 5.48 -14.27 2.49
N ILE A 526 6.17 -15.37 2.82
CA ILE A 526 7.62 -15.48 2.61
C ILE A 526 8.04 -15.23 1.16
N TYR A 527 7.34 -15.84 0.20
CA TYR A 527 7.66 -15.75 -1.23
C TYR A 527 6.89 -14.67 -1.98
N ALA A 528 6.02 -13.94 -1.32
CA ALA A 528 5.22 -12.91 -1.96
C ALA A 528 6.05 -11.72 -2.42
N GLY A 529 5.67 -11.14 -3.53
CA GLY A 529 6.24 -9.93 -4.10
C GLY A 529 5.15 -8.95 -4.50
N VAL A 530 5.55 -7.84 -5.09
CA VAL A 530 4.66 -6.79 -5.61
C VAL A 530 4.98 -6.58 -7.09
N ASP A 531 3.96 -6.51 -7.94
CA ASP A 531 4.12 -6.22 -9.35
C ASP A 531 4.22 -4.71 -9.63
N ASP A 532 4.39 -4.34 -10.90
CA ASP A 532 4.50 -2.94 -11.32
C ASP A 532 3.22 -2.13 -11.08
N TYR A 533 2.08 -2.79 -10.97
CA TYR A 533 0.80 -2.17 -10.66
C TYR A 533 0.48 -2.09 -9.16
N GLY A 534 1.33 -2.66 -8.31
CA GLY A 534 1.14 -2.69 -6.87
C GLY A 534 0.31 -3.86 -6.34
N PHE A 535 -0.04 -4.84 -7.17
CA PHE A 535 -0.74 -6.05 -6.74
C PHE A 535 0.24 -7.06 -6.15
N LEU A 536 -0.22 -7.80 -5.15
CA LEU A 536 0.55 -8.89 -4.58
C LEU A 536 0.62 -10.06 -5.55
N VAL A 537 1.83 -10.56 -5.77
CA VAL A 537 2.12 -11.70 -6.64
C VAL A 537 2.82 -12.80 -5.85
N THR A 538 2.67 -14.02 -6.30
CA THR A 538 3.34 -15.18 -5.71
C THR A 538 3.91 -16.07 -6.82
N PRO A 539 5.07 -16.73 -6.61
CA PRO A 539 5.69 -17.53 -7.64
C PRO A 539 5.01 -18.91 -7.76
N TYR A 540 4.91 -19.37 -8.99
CA TYR A 540 4.46 -20.73 -9.34
C TYR A 540 5.39 -21.36 -10.37
N ARG A 541 5.56 -22.66 -10.32
CA ARG A 541 6.24 -23.42 -11.37
C ARG A 541 5.26 -23.68 -12.51
N LYS A 542 5.67 -23.41 -13.72
CA LYS A 542 4.87 -23.65 -14.90
C LYS A 542 4.85 -25.13 -15.25
N ILE A 543 3.70 -25.65 -15.60
CA ILE A 543 3.49 -27.01 -16.06
C ILE A 543 3.01 -26.96 -17.50
N ASN A 544 3.66 -27.74 -18.37
CA ASN A 544 3.25 -27.90 -19.75
C ASN A 544 2.90 -29.38 -19.99
N GLU A 545 1.66 -29.66 -20.33
CA GLU A 545 1.16 -31.02 -20.64
C GLU A 545 1.56 -32.06 -19.57
N GLY A 546 1.42 -31.69 -18.28
CA GLY A 546 1.76 -32.54 -17.15
C GLY A 546 3.25 -32.62 -16.81
N LYS A 547 4.14 -31.92 -17.54
CA LYS A 547 5.57 -31.84 -17.23
C LYS A 547 5.89 -30.56 -16.45
N VAL A 548 6.53 -30.72 -15.33
CA VAL A 548 7.00 -29.60 -14.49
C VAL A 548 8.24 -28.98 -15.14
N THR A 549 8.19 -27.69 -15.42
CA THR A 549 9.31 -26.93 -15.97
C THR A 549 10.11 -26.26 -14.86
N GLU A 550 11.33 -25.83 -15.16
CA GLU A 550 12.13 -24.99 -14.25
C GLU A 550 11.70 -23.51 -14.29
N GLU A 551 10.82 -23.15 -15.24
CA GLU A 551 10.32 -21.79 -15.37
C GLU A 551 9.40 -21.43 -14.20
N VAL A 552 9.72 -20.35 -13.51
CA VAL A 552 8.90 -19.80 -12.43
C VAL A 552 8.20 -18.53 -12.92
N VAL A 553 6.89 -18.51 -12.76
CA VAL A 553 6.03 -17.38 -13.17
C VAL A 553 5.42 -16.76 -11.93
N TRP A 554 5.45 -15.44 -11.88
CA TRP A 554 4.80 -14.67 -10.83
C TRP A 554 3.39 -14.31 -11.24
N LEU A 555 2.39 -14.80 -10.50
CA LEU A 555 0.97 -14.59 -10.82
C LEU A 555 0.29 -13.69 -9.80
N ARG A 556 -0.53 -12.78 -10.31
CA ARG A 556 -1.52 -12.05 -9.52
C ARG A 556 -2.69 -12.97 -9.14
N ALA A 557 -3.45 -12.57 -8.13
CA ALA A 557 -4.61 -13.34 -7.67
C ALA A 557 -5.69 -13.56 -8.75
N ASP A 558 -5.86 -12.58 -9.62
CA ASP A 558 -6.80 -12.64 -10.74
C ASP A 558 -6.35 -13.60 -11.86
N GLU A 559 -5.04 -13.64 -12.16
CA GLU A 559 -4.46 -14.57 -13.12
C GLU A 559 -4.50 -16.02 -12.61
N GLU A 560 -4.30 -16.20 -11.31
CA GLU A 560 -4.39 -17.50 -10.65
C GLU A 560 -5.80 -18.12 -10.75
N ASN A 561 -6.84 -17.30 -10.67
CA ASN A 561 -8.23 -17.75 -10.77
C ASN A 561 -8.57 -18.39 -12.13
N GLU A 562 -7.82 -18.11 -13.17
CA GLU A 562 -8.04 -18.63 -14.52
C GLU A 562 -7.36 -19.97 -14.77
N SER A 563 -6.55 -20.46 -13.82
CA SER A 563 -5.70 -21.63 -14.01
C SER A 563 -5.87 -22.66 -12.90
N TYR A 564 -5.63 -23.93 -13.24
CA TYR A 564 -5.54 -25.01 -12.27
C TYR A 564 -4.15 -25.06 -11.65
N VAL A 565 -4.07 -25.01 -10.33
CA VAL A 565 -2.82 -25.01 -9.58
C VAL A 565 -2.69 -26.25 -8.73
N ALA A 566 -1.64 -27.03 -8.95
CA ALA A 566 -1.33 -28.22 -8.15
C ALA A 566 -0.65 -27.83 -6.83
N PRO A 567 -0.85 -28.58 -5.73
CA PRO A 567 -0.14 -28.38 -4.48
C PRO A 567 1.36 -28.75 -4.64
N ALA A 568 2.21 -28.18 -3.77
CA ALA A 568 3.65 -28.40 -3.79
C ALA A 568 4.08 -29.85 -3.50
N ASP A 569 3.24 -30.62 -2.79
CA ASP A 569 3.44 -32.03 -2.42
C ASP A 569 2.95 -33.03 -3.47
N ALA A 570 2.45 -32.55 -4.61
CA ALA A 570 2.06 -33.43 -5.71
C ALA A 570 3.24 -34.32 -6.16
N GLU A 571 2.97 -35.61 -6.32
CA GLU A 571 4.00 -36.54 -6.73
C GLU A 571 4.50 -36.27 -8.14
N VAL A 572 5.80 -36.06 -8.28
CA VAL A 572 6.48 -35.83 -9.57
C VAL A 572 7.51 -36.96 -9.76
N LYS A 573 7.38 -37.67 -10.85
CA LYS A 573 8.37 -38.70 -11.28
C LYS A 573 8.92 -38.33 -12.65
N ASP A 574 10.23 -38.39 -12.78
CA ASP A 574 10.93 -38.04 -14.03
C ASP A 574 10.56 -36.68 -14.65
N GLY A 575 10.29 -35.71 -13.76
CA GLY A 575 9.89 -34.35 -14.18
C GLY A 575 8.45 -34.21 -14.64
N ALA A 576 7.64 -35.25 -14.55
CA ALA A 576 6.21 -35.20 -14.87
C ALA A 576 5.35 -35.46 -13.62
N LEU A 577 4.19 -34.88 -13.55
CA LEU A 577 3.18 -35.24 -12.57
C LEU A 577 2.81 -36.71 -12.77
N VAL A 578 2.71 -37.47 -11.69
CA VAL A 578 2.39 -38.89 -11.78
C VAL A 578 1.03 -39.06 -12.43
N PRO A 579 0.94 -39.83 -13.54
CA PRO A 579 -0.32 -40.06 -14.20
C PRO A 579 -1.21 -40.91 -13.32
N GLY A 580 -2.08 -40.27 -12.56
CA GLY A 580 -3.20 -40.91 -11.90
C GLY A 580 -4.50 -40.49 -12.58
N PRO A 581 -5.60 -41.21 -12.42
CA PRO A 581 -6.82 -40.79 -13.11
C PRO A 581 -7.29 -39.41 -12.66
N ASN A 582 -6.95 -38.98 -11.47
CA ASN A 582 -7.43 -37.70 -10.92
C ASN A 582 -6.49 -37.18 -9.86
N MET A 583 -6.19 -35.89 -9.89
CA MET A 583 -5.46 -35.18 -8.85
C MET A 583 -6.28 -33.99 -8.34
N ILE A 584 -6.01 -33.57 -7.11
CA ILE A 584 -6.64 -32.38 -6.52
C ILE A 584 -5.86 -31.17 -6.96
N ALA A 585 -6.55 -30.18 -7.54
CA ALA A 585 -5.98 -28.89 -7.88
C ALA A 585 -6.87 -27.77 -7.34
N ARG A 586 -6.30 -26.60 -7.14
CA ARG A 586 -7.02 -25.39 -6.73
C ARG A 586 -7.46 -24.64 -7.98
N PHE A 587 -8.75 -24.25 -8.03
CA PHE A 587 -9.33 -23.47 -9.11
C PHE A 587 -10.46 -22.59 -8.57
N ARG A 588 -10.45 -21.28 -8.84
CA ARG A 588 -11.52 -20.32 -8.47
C ARG A 588 -12.04 -20.49 -7.04
N SER A 589 -11.18 -20.51 -6.07
CA SER A 589 -11.53 -20.65 -4.64
C SER A 589 -11.95 -22.05 -4.15
N ASP A 590 -12.01 -23.04 -5.04
CA ASP A 590 -12.38 -24.42 -4.72
C ASP A 590 -11.26 -25.43 -5.03
N PHE A 591 -11.33 -26.58 -4.37
CA PHE A 591 -10.50 -27.73 -4.70
C PHE A 591 -11.29 -28.62 -5.67
N VAL A 592 -10.76 -28.78 -6.86
CA VAL A 592 -11.36 -29.58 -7.93
C VAL A 592 -10.49 -30.79 -8.27
N ILE A 593 -11.13 -31.83 -8.75
CA ILE A 593 -10.44 -33.03 -9.21
C ILE A 593 -10.22 -32.88 -10.72
N VAL A 594 -8.96 -32.88 -11.15
CA VAL A 594 -8.58 -32.65 -12.54
C VAL A 594 -7.57 -33.69 -13.00
N GLN A 595 -7.44 -33.82 -14.33
CA GLN A 595 -6.37 -34.62 -14.92
C GLN A 595 -5.03 -33.87 -14.89
N PRO A 596 -3.89 -34.56 -14.76
CA PRO A 596 -2.57 -33.90 -14.69
C PRO A 596 -2.25 -33.00 -15.90
N GLU A 597 -2.81 -33.32 -17.07
CA GLU A 597 -2.62 -32.55 -18.32
C GLU A 597 -3.31 -31.17 -18.31
N GLN A 598 -4.33 -31.01 -17.47
CA GLN A 598 -5.08 -29.76 -17.33
C GLN A 598 -4.43 -28.76 -16.38
N VAL A 599 -3.47 -29.22 -15.58
CA VAL A 599 -2.80 -28.39 -14.59
C VAL A 599 -1.78 -27.48 -15.26
N GLY A 600 -1.92 -26.17 -15.06
CA GLY A 600 -1.02 -25.16 -15.63
C GLY A 600 0.13 -24.76 -14.73
N TYR A 601 -0.07 -24.80 -13.43
CA TYR A 601 0.91 -24.34 -12.46
C TYR A 601 0.99 -25.24 -11.24
N MET A 602 2.10 -25.15 -10.51
CA MET A 602 2.34 -25.85 -9.26
C MET A 602 2.95 -24.90 -8.24
N ASP A 603 2.57 -25.03 -6.98
CA ASP A 603 3.18 -24.28 -5.88
C ASP A 603 4.69 -24.58 -5.77
N VAL A 604 5.49 -23.56 -5.40
CA VAL A 604 6.96 -23.71 -5.29
C VAL A 604 7.37 -24.43 -4.02
N ALA A 605 6.69 -24.16 -2.91
CA ALA A 605 6.98 -24.75 -1.60
C ALA A 605 5.74 -24.71 -0.69
N PRO A 606 5.60 -25.64 0.27
CA PRO A 606 4.51 -25.59 1.26
C PRO A 606 4.57 -24.36 2.17
N ALA A 607 5.76 -23.84 2.45
CA ALA A 607 5.98 -22.63 3.25
C ALA A 607 5.51 -21.35 2.54
N GLN A 608 5.10 -21.43 1.28
CA GLN A 608 4.66 -20.29 0.48
C GLN A 608 3.46 -19.56 1.09
N MET A 609 2.58 -20.25 1.80
CA MET A 609 1.37 -19.64 2.33
C MET A 609 1.53 -18.94 3.69
N VAL A 610 2.67 -19.04 4.35
CA VAL A 610 2.88 -18.48 5.68
C VAL A 610 3.88 -17.31 5.65
N GLY A 611 3.79 -16.43 6.66
CA GLY A 611 4.73 -15.34 6.87
C GLY A 611 6.01 -15.81 7.57
N VAL A 612 6.94 -14.89 7.76
CA VAL A 612 8.26 -15.19 8.34
C VAL A 612 8.15 -15.73 9.77
N SER A 613 7.37 -15.08 10.64
CA SER A 613 7.22 -15.53 12.04
C SER A 613 6.56 -16.91 12.13
N ALA A 614 5.54 -17.15 11.33
CA ALA A 614 4.87 -18.44 11.27
C ALA A 614 5.78 -19.54 10.67
N GLY A 615 6.61 -19.18 9.70
CA GLY A 615 7.58 -20.08 9.09
C GLY A 615 8.72 -20.53 10.01
N LEU A 616 8.91 -19.90 11.16
CA LEU A 616 9.85 -20.30 12.19
C LEU A 616 9.29 -21.35 13.17
N ILE A 617 8.00 -21.60 13.16
CA ILE A 617 7.36 -22.58 14.05
C ILE A 617 7.59 -24.00 13.51
N PRO A 618 8.34 -24.86 14.21
CA PRO A 618 8.49 -26.25 13.78
C PRO A 618 7.17 -27.00 13.97
N PHE A 619 6.86 -27.90 13.05
CA PHE A 619 5.62 -28.70 13.03
C PHE A 619 4.34 -27.85 13.05
N LEU A 620 4.35 -26.72 12.35
CA LEU A 620 3.20 -25.79 12.27
C LEU A 620 1.92 -26.48 11.80
N GLU A 621 2.04 -27.44 10.90
CA GLU A 621 0.94 -28.21 10.32
C GLU A 621 0.17 -29.07 11.35
N HIS A 622 0.76 -29.31 12.52
CA HIS A 622 0.14 -30.04 13.63
C HIS A 622 -0.54 -29.13 14.67
N ASP A 623 -0.34 -27.83 14.55
CA ASP A 623 -0.88 -26.87 15.51
C ASP A 623 -2.22 -26.29 15.04
N ASP A 624 -3.11 -26.01 15.99
CA ASP A 624 -4.30 -25.22 15.74
C ASP A 624 -3.93 -23.79 15.33
N ALA A 625 -4.69 -23.22 14.39
CA ALA A 625 -4.43 -21.88 13.86
C ALA A 625 -4.41 -20.80 14.97
N ASN A 626 -5.29 -20.90 15.95
CA ASN A 626 -5.34 -19.94 17.05
C ASN A 626 -4.06 -19.99 17.91
N ARG A 627 -3.53 -21.19 18.18
CA ARG A 627 -2.30 -21.34 18.95
C ARG A 627 -1.05 -20.97 18.14
N ALA A 628 -1.04 -21.25 16.85
CA ALA A 628 -0.01 -20.78 15.93
C ALA A 628 0.06 -19.26 15.85
N LEU A 629 -1.07 -18.57 15.83
CA LEU A 629 -1.16 -17.11 15.89
C LEU A 629 -0.53 -16.57 17.18
N MET A 630 -0.90 -17.13 18.34
CA MET A 630 -0.31 -16.73 19.62
C MET A 630 1.20 -16.98 19.63
N GLY A 631 1.64 -18.15 19.19
CA GLY A 631 3.06 -18.51 19.11
C GLY A 631 3.88 -17.60 18.20
N SER A 632 3.37 -17.26 17.03
CA SER A 632 4.05 -16.35 16.11
C SER A 632 4.17 -14.94 16.70
N ASN A 633 3.12 -14.45 17.37
CA ASN A 633 3.15 -13.18 18.06
C ASN A 633 4.13 -13.16 19.25
N MET A 634 4.19 -14.26 20.03
CA MET A 634 5.11 -14.38 21.17
C MET A 634 6.57 -14.45 20.75
N GLN A 635 6.92 -15.06 19.62
CA GLN A 635 8.28 -15.05 19.09
C GLN A 635 8.83 -13.64 18.88
N ARG A 636 7.99 -12.71 18.44
CA ARG A 636 8.37 -11.30 18.24
C ARG A 636 8.61 -10.54 19.54
N GLN A 637 8.16 -11.05 20.67
CA GLN A 637 8.32 -10.42 22.00
C GLN A 637 9.54 -10.94 22.77
N ALA A 638 10.27 -11.91 22.20
CA ALA A 638 11.42 -12.52 22.85
C ALA A 638 12.55 -11.50 23.09
N VAL A 639 12.99 -11.34 24.32
CA VAL A 639 14.09 -10.45 24.69
C VAL A 639 15.42 -11.13 24.38
N PRO A 640 16.38 -10.42 23.74
CA PRO A 640 17.72 -10.94 23.52
C PRO A 640 18.41 -11.32 24.84
N LEU A 641 18.88 -12.53 24.94
CA LEU A 641 19.56 -13.04 26.11
C LEU A 641 21.06 -12.77 26.07
N LEU A 642 21.70 -12.72 27.23
CA LEU A 642 23.14 -12.56 27.36
C LEU A 642 23.90 -13.68 26.64
N VAL A 643 23.43 -14.92 26.78
CA VAL A 643 23.92 -16.10 26.05
C VAL A 643 22.73 -16.79 25.43
N ALA A 644 22.53 -16.60 24.13
CA ALA A 644 21.48 -17.26 23.38
C ALA A 644 21.98 -18.56 22.75
N GLU A 645 21.08 -19.49 22.50
CA GLU A 645 21.35 -20.75 21.79
C GLU A 645 20.42 -20.88 20.59
N PRO A 646 20.93 -21.36 19.42
CA PRO A 646 20.05 -21.68 18.30
C PRO A 646 19.13 -22.86 18.67
N PRO A 647 17.92 -22.95 18.09
CA PRO A 647 17.02 -24.05 18.37
C PRO A 647 17.59 -25.36 17.87
N ILE A 648 17.37 -26.45 18.61
CA ILE A 648 17.81 -27.82 18.24
C ILE A 648 16.99 -28.31 17.05
N VAL A 649 15.67 -28.05 17.07
CA VAL A 649 14.75 -28.34 15.97
C VAL A 649 14.33 -27.01 15.32
N GLY A 650 14.65 -26.85 14.07
CA GLY A 650 14.40 -25.64 13.30
C GLY A 650 13.74 -25.92 11.95
N THR A 651 13.32 -24.86 11.29
CA THR A 651 12.66 -24.90 9.98
C THR A 651 13.59 -24.54 8.81
N GLY A 652 14.82 -24.09 9.11
CA GLY A 652 15.75 -23.57 8.11
C GLY A 652 15.58 -22.06 7.82
N MET A 653 14.52 -21.43 8.30
CA MET A 653 14.29 -20.00 8.17
C MET A 653 15.19 -19.16 9.10
N GLU A 654 15.74 -19.73 10.14
CA GLU A 654 16.54 -19.03 11.15
C GLU A 654 17.75 -18.30 10.54
N ARG A 655 18.46 -18.96 9.62
CA ARG A 655 19.60 -18.34 8.92
C ARG A 655 19.17 -17.19 8.03
N GLN A 656 18.07 -17.35 7.33
CA GLN A 656 17.57 -16.32 6.40
C GLN A 656 17.07 -15.09 7.16
N VAL A 657 16.37 -15.30 8.28
CA VAL A 657 15.93 -14.21 9.14
C VAL A 657 17.13 -13.44 9.71
N ALA A 658 18.14 -14.14 10.21
CA ALA A 658 19.36 -13.52 10.71
C ALA A 658 20.10 -12.75 9.60
N LYS A 659 20.24 -13.35 8.41
CA LYS A 659 20.91 -12.72 7.26
C LYS A 659 20.21 -11.43 6.80
N ASN A 660 18.88 -11.42 6.78
CA ASN A 660 18.11 -10.28 6.31
C ASN A 660 17.84 -9.23 7.42
N SER A 661 18.21 -9.50 8.67
CA SER A 661 18.07 -8.52 9.74
C SER A 661 19.17 -7.45 9.67
N ALA A 662 18.85 -6.23 10.07
CA ALA A 662 19.80 -5.13 10.15
C ALA A 662 20.72 -5.20 11.39
N MET A 663 20.52 -6.18 12.27
CA MET A 663 21.26 -6.32 13.51
C MET A 663 22.57 -7.09 13.38
N VAL A 664 22.77 -7.83 12.30
CA VAL A 664 24.01 -8.55 11.98
C VAL A 664 24.90 -7.77 11.04
N VAL A 665 26.19 -8.05 11.04
CA VAL A 665 27.14 -7.45 10.09
C VAL A 665 27.45 -8.44 8.99
N ARG A 666 27.29 -8.02 7.73
CA ARG A 666 27.56 -8.82 6.53
C ARG A 666 28.74 -8.24 5.75
N ALA A 667 29.55 -9.11 5.12
CA ALA A 667 30.64 -8.71 4.27
C ALA A 667 30.14 -8.00 2.99
N ARG A 668 30.63 -6.81 2.71
CA ARG A 668 30.27 -6.04 1.50
C ARG A 668 30.91 -6.64 0.24
N ARG A 669 32.11 -7.20 0.38
CA ARG A 669 32.89 -7.85 -0.68
C ARG A 669 33.49 -9.16 -0.19
N ALA A 670 33.77 -10.04 -1.13
CA ALA A 670 34.54 -11.22 -0.85
C ALA A 670 36.00 -10.84 -0.55
N GLY A 671 36.64 -11.54 0.38
CA GLY A 671 38.03 -11.29 0.74
C GLY A 671 38.53 -12.15 1.88
N LYS A 672 39.75 -11.87 2.32
CA LYS A 672 40.37 -12.50 3.49
C LYS A 672 40.32 -11.54 4.68
N VAL A 673 39.95 -12.06 5.84
CA VAL A 673 39.96 -11.30 7.08
C VAL A 673 41.39 -10.98 7.47
N THR A 674 41.72 -9.70 7.54
CA THR A 674 43.08 -9.20 7.90
C THR A 674 43.19 -8.88 9.36
N TYR A 675 42.10 -8.43 9.97
CA TYR A 675 42.03 -8.08 11.38
C TYR A 675 40.63 -8.39 11.93
N ALA A 676 40.54 -8.89 13.16
CA ALA A 676 39.28 -9.11 13.86
C ALA A 676 39.50 -8.97 15.38
N ASP A 677 38.79 -8.05 16.00
CA ASP A 677 38.69 -7.90 17.44
C ASP A 677 37.22 -7.62 17.87
N ALA A 678 36.99 -7.37 19.15
CA ALA A 678 35.65 -7.12 19.67
C ALA A 678 35.00 -5.83 19.15
N LYS A 679 35.76 -4.91 18.60
CA LYS A 679 35.28 -3.59 18.14
C LYS A 679 35.29 -3.46 16.62
N ARG A 680 36.17 -4.17 15.93
CA ARG A 680 36.44 -3.95 14.52
C ARG A 680 36.81 -5.23 13.77
N ILE A 681 36.33 -5.35 12.55
CA ILE A 681 36.74 -6.36 11.58
C ILE A 681 37.23 -5.65 10.31
N GLU A 682 38.33 -6.17 9.73
CA GLU A 682 38.87 -5.65 8.47
C GLU A 682 38.99 -6.78 7.44
N ILE A 683 38.50 -6.51 6.22
CA ILE A 683 38.53 -7.43 5.11
C ILE A 683 39.06 -6.66 3.90
N GLY A 684 40.37 -6.88 3.59
CA GLY A 684 41.02 -6.08 2.56
C GLY A 684 41.03 -4.60 2.89
N SER A 685 40.37 -3.78 2.09
CA SER A 685 40.21 -2.33 2.30
C SER A 685 38.96 -1.94 3.08
N ASP A 686 38.09 -2.89 3.40
CA ASP A 686 36.82 -2.62 4.07
C ASP A 686 36.98 -2.71 5.58
N HIS A 687 36.48 -1.70 6.28
CA HIS A 687 36.44 -1.63 7.74
C HIS A 687 34.99 -1.75 8.22
N TYR A 688 34.79 -2.58 9.25
CA TYR A 688 33.51 -2.83 9.88
C TYR A 688 33.62 -2.54 11.38
N ASP A 689 33.06 -1.43 11.83
CA ASP A 689 32.96 -1.10 13.25
C ASP A 689 31.77 -1.80 13.88
N LEU A 690 31.99 -2.53 14.96
CA LEU A 690 30.98 -3.29 15.67
C LEU A 690 30.30 -2.44 16.73
N LYS A 691 28.98 -2.51 16.76
CA LYS A 691 28.16 -1.83 17.79
C LYS A 691 28.25 -2.62 19.10
N LYS A 692 28.66 -1.94 20.18
CA LYS A 692 28.85 -2.55 21.49
C LYS A 692 27.85 -1.97 22.48
N TYR A 693 27.02 -2.82 23.10
CA TYR A 693 26.06 -2.46 24.14
C TYR A 693 25.23 -1.22 23.82
N GLN A 694 24.68 -1.18 22.63
CA GLN A 694 23.83 -0.07 22.18
C GLN A 694 22.38 -0.35 22.58
N GLY A 695 21.71 0.64 23.18
CA GLY A 695 20.27 0.60 23.44
C GLY A 695 19.45 0.69 22.15
N LEU A 696 18.44 -0.16 22.04
CA LEU A 696 17.45 -0.14 20.94
C LEU A 696 16.15 0.55 21.39
N ASN A 697 15.21 0.75 20.47
CA ASN A 697 13.93 1.42 20.75
C ASN A 697 13.14 0.80 21.92
N GLU A 698 13.19 -0.52 22.07
CA GLU A 698 12.51 -1.27 23.12
C GLU A 698 13.37 -1.45 24.39
N ARG A 699 14.40 -0.64 24.54
CA ARG A 699 15.36 -0.70 25.67
C ARG A 699 16.15 -2.01 25.75
N THR A 700 16.15 -2.82 24.71
CA THR A 700 16.97 -4.03 24.61
C THR A 700 18.39 -3.68 24.19
N CYS A 701 19.32 -4.60 24.38
CA CYS A 701 20.73 -4.40 24.10
C CYS A 701 21.14 -5.01 22.76
N LEU A 702 21.78 -4.22 21.92
CA LEU A 702 22.48 -4.69 20.73
C LEU A 702 23.98 -4.74 21.03
N ASN A 703 24.54 -5.94 21.01
CA ASN A 703 25.98 -6.16 21.17
C ASN A 703 26.46 -7.09 20.05
N GLN A 704 27.23 -6.55 19.12
CA GLN A 704 27.75 -7.30 17.98
C GLN A 704 29.06 -8.02 18.37
N LYS A 705 29.11 -9.30 18.04
CA LYS A 705 30.29 -10.17 18.30
C LYS A 705 30.80 -10.75 17.02
N PRO A 706 32.14 -10.69 16.74
CA PRO A 706 32.69 -11.32 15.54
C PRO A 706 32.58 -12.85 15.60
N ILE A 707 32.29 -13.46 14.48
CA ILE A 707 32.24 -14.93 14.32
C ILE A 707 33.36 -15.44 13.41
N VAL A 708 34.14 -14.55 12.80
CA VAL A 708 35.25 -14.85 11.91
C VAL A 708 36.58 -14.61 12.61
N ASN A 709 37.60 -15.36 12.21
CA ASN A 709 38.98 -15.22 12.71
C ASN A 709 39.89 -14.58 11.64
N VAL A 710 41.02 -14.06 12.08
CA VAL A 710 42.04 -13.57 11.16
C VAL A 710 42.54 -14.71 10.27
N GLY A 711 42.51 -14.49 8.96
CA GLY A 711 42.90 -15.46 7.97
C GLY A 711 41.77 -16.20 7.27
N ASP A 712 40.52 -16.09 7.77
CA ASP A 712 39.35 -16.70 7.16
C ASP A 712 39.03 -16.05 5.81
N LYS A 713 38.56 -16.85 4.87
CA LYS A 713 38.03 -16.35 3.60
C LYS A 713 36.52 -16.18 3.77
N VAL A 714 36.01 -15.03 3.38
CA VAL A 714 34.59 -14.68 3.44
C VAL A 714 34.07 -14.37 2.05
N GLU A 715 32.81 -14.70 1.80
CA GLU A 715 32.10 -14.36 0.57
C GLU A 715 31.28 -13.07 0.74
N LYS A 716 30.91 -12.45 -0.39
CA LYS A 716 30.01 -11.29 -0.37
C LYS A 716 28.67 -11.66 0.25
N GLY A 717 28.19 -10.87 1.21
CA GLY A 717 26.92 -11.11 1.91
C GLY A 717 27.00 -12.14 3.04
N GLN A 718 28.13 -12.76 3.30
CA GLN A 718 28.32 -13.67 4.45
C GLN A 718 28.25 -12.88 5.75
N ILE A 719 27.61 -13.45 6.78
CA ILE A 719 27.57 -12.89 8.13
C ILE A 719 28.96 -13.03 8.76
N ILE A 720 29.53 -11.90 9.19
CA ILE A 720 30.86 -11.83 9.85
C ILE A 720 30.79 -11.51 11.33
N ALA A 721 29.68 -10.95 11.79
CA ALA A 721 29.44 -10.69 13.21
C ALA A 721 27.99 -10.94 13.58
N ASP A 722 27.74 -11.58 14.71
CA ASP A 722 26.41 -11.78 15.29
C ASP A 722 25.89 -10.49 15.93
N GLY A 723 24.57 -10.31 15.86
CA GLY A 723 23.86 -9.23 16.53
C GLY A 723 23.11 -9.69 17.79
N ALA A 724 22.03 -8.96 18.11
CA ALA A 724 21.12 -9.36 19.17
C ALA A 724 20.36 -10.63 18.80
N ALA A 725 20.15 -11.52 19.75
CA ALA A 725 19.42 -12.77 19.57
C ALA A 725 19.88 -13.63 18.35
N THR A 726 21.16 -13.58 18.03
CA THR A 726 21.77 -14.38 16.96
C THR A 726 22.99 -15.11 17.48
N ARG A 727 23.25 -16.28 16.95
CA ARG A 727 24.46 -17.06 17.24
C ARG A 727 24.91 -17.83 15.99
N ASN A 728 26.18 -17.68 15.64
CA ASN A 728 26.78 -18.30 14.44
C ASN A 728 26.00 -18.04 13.16
N GLY A 729 25.41 -16.86 13.02
CA GLY A 729 24.58 -16.47 11.88
C GLY A 729 23.17 -17.09 11.86
N GLU A 730 22.74 -17.71 12.93
CA GLU A 730 21.38 -18.24 13.09
C GLU A 730 20.61 -17.45 14.15
N LEU A 731 19.32 -17.32 13.96
CA LEU A 731 18.42 -16.70 14.92
C LEU A 731 18.34 -17.56 16.18
N ALA A 732 18.63 -16.97 17.34
CA ALA A 732 18.60 -17.60 18.65
C ALA A 732 17.75 -16.76 19.60
N LEU A 733 16.45 -17.00 19.62
CA LEU A 733 15.49 -16.21 20.42
C LEU A 733 15.50 -16.57 21.93
N GLY A 734 16.14 -17.64 22.31
CA GLY A 734 16.13 -18.11 23.70
C GLY A 734 17.19 -19.15 23.98
N ARG A 735 16.85 -20.07 24.88
CA ARG A 735 17.70 -21.18 25.32
C ARG A 735 16.95 -22.49 25.21
N ASN A 736 17.67 -23.56 24.95
CA ASN A 736 17.12 -24.92 25.00
C ASN A 736 17.15 -25.43 26.45
N VAL A 737 15.96 -25.68 27.00
CA VAL A 737 15.80 -26.13 28.39
C VAL A 737 15.00 -27.43 28.46
N LEU A 738 15.27 -28.23 29.46
CA LEU A 738 14.49 -29.45 29.71
C LEU A 738 13.15 -29.06 30.35
N VAL A 739 12.04 -29.50 29.76
CA VAL A 739 10.67 -29.19 30.21
C VAL A 739 9.94 -30.47 30.59
N GLY A 740 9.33 -30.50 31.77
CA GLY A 740 8.43 -31.56 32.20
C GLY A 740 6.97 -31.09 32.12
N PHE A 741 6.11 -31.84 31.42
CA PHE A 741 4.66 -31.58 31.33
C PHE A 741 3.94 -32.41 32.40
N MET A 742 3.52 -31.73 33.46
CA MET A 742 2.76 -32.37 34.54
C MET A 742 1.97 -31.33 35.35
N SER A 743 0.95 -31.76 36.07
CA SER A 743 0.34 -30.92 37.09
C SER A 743 1.25 -30.87 38.34
N PHE A 744 1.53 -29.66 38.85
CA PHE A 744 2.42 -29.47 39.98
C PHE A 744 1.70 -28.72 41.11
N ASP A 745 0.89 -29.43 41.89
CA ASP A 745 0.13 -28.91 43.04
C ASP A 745 -0.68 -27.65 42.79
N GLY A 746 -1.10 -27.38 41.56
CA GLY A 746 -1.84 -26.20 41.13
C GLY A 746 -0.99 -24.94 40.91
N TYR A 747 0.31 -24.99 41.16
CA TYR A 747 1.19 -23.79 40.95
C TYR A 747 1.44 -23.46 39.49
N ASN A 748 1.15 -24.37 38.59
CA ASN A 748 1.18 -24.18 37.13
C ASN A 748 -0.22 -24.06 36.51
N TYR A 749 -1.21 -23.60 37.29
CA TYR A 749 -2.59 -23.39 36.82
C TYR A 749 -2.64 -22.27 35.77
N GLU A 750 -3.46 -22.50 34.74
CA GLU A 750 -3.54 -21.67 33.51
C GLU A 750 -2.16 -21.60 32.83
N ASP A 751 -1.67 -20.42 32.50
CA ASP A 751 -0.40 -20.23 31.78
C ASP A 751 0.82 -20.06 32.70
N ALA A 752 0.69 -20.41 33.99
CA ALA A 752 1.78 -20.34 34.94
C ALA A 752 2.85 -21.41 34.66
N ILE A 753 4.10 -21.05 34.78
CA ILE A 753 5.26 -21.90 34.57
C ILE A 753 6.12 -21.91 35.84
N ILE A 754 6.51 -23.09 36.32
CA ILE A 754 7.46 -23.24 37.42
C ILE A 754 8.85 -23.35 36.85
N LEU A 755 9.77 -22.54 37.33
CA LEU A 755 11.17 -22.54 36.96
C LEU A 755 12.04 -23.13 38.04
N SER A 756 13.10 -23.83 37.65
CA SER A 756 14.16 -24.27 38.55
C SER A 756 15.04 -23.07 38.98
N GLU A 757 15.42 -23.04 40.26
CA GLU A 757 16.38 -22.07 40.77
C GLU A 757 17.73 -22.11 40.03
N GLU A 758 18.07 -23.22 39.49
CA GLU A 758 19.32 -23.40 38.73
C GLU A 758 19.38 -22.52 37.47
N LEU A 759 18.26 -22.24 36.85
CA LEU A 759 18.18 -21.32 35.69
C LEU A 759 18.61 -19.89 36.10
N VAL A 760 18.25 -19.44 37.28
CA VAL A 760 18.66 -18.12 37.83
C VAL A 760 20.14 -18.15 38.18
N LYS A 761 20.61 -19.21 38.82
CA LYS A 761 22.01 -19.38 39.24
C LYS A 761 22.97 -19.41 38.03
N ASN A 762 22.56 -19.99 36.93
CA ASN A 762 23.36 -20.14 35.70
C ASN A 762 23.17 -18.98 34.71
N ASP A 763 22.46 -17.90 35.06
CA ASP A 763 22.14 -16.78 34.15
C ASP A 763 21.51 -17.20 32.82
N THR A 764 20.66 -18.23 32.85
CA THR A 764 20.10 -18.80 31.61
C THR A 764 19.23 -17.82 30.85
N TYR A 765 18.38 -17.06 31.55
CA TYR A 765 17.50 -16.04 30.95
C TYR A 765 17.89 -14.62 31.28
N THR A 766 19.12 -14.40 31.68
CA THR A 766 19.63 -13.04 32.00
C THR A 766 19.73 -12.19 30.75
N SER A 767 19.20 -10.99 30.82
CA SER A 767 19.21 -10.00 29.74
C SER A 767 19.72 -8.64 30.23
N ILE A 768 20.18 -7.81 29.30
CA ILE A 768 20.63 -6.46 29.55
C ILE A 768 19.61 -5.48 28.97
N HIS A 769 19.15 -4.54 29.78
CA HIS A 769 18.26 -3.46 29.38
C HIS A 769 18.98 -2.13 29.52
N ILE A 770 18.89 -1.28 28.47
CA ILE A 770 19.55 0.02 28.43
C ILE A 770 18.47 1.08 28.31
N GLU A 771 18.46 2.02 29.23
CA GLU A 771 17.57 3.17 29.25
C GLU A 771 18.35 4.46 29.14
N ASP A 772 17.90 5.38 28.31
CA ASP A 772 18.45 6.71 28.12
C ASP A 772 17.52 7.75 28.76
N PHE A 773 18.11 8.59 29.63
CA PHE A 773 17.41 9.71 30.26
C PHE A 773 18.03 11.00 29.77
N ASP A 774 17.23 11.91 29.22
CA ASP A 774 17.68 13.19 28.73
C ASP A 774 17.12 14.32 29.55
N VAL A 775 17.98 15.23 29.89
CA VAL A 775 17.63 16.47 30.58
C VAL A 775 18.25 17.64 29.84
N GLU A 776 17.44 18.65 29.59
CA GLU A 776 17.84 19.86 28.86
C GLU A 776 17.69 21.10 29.70
N ILE A 777 18.67 22.02 29.59
CA ILE A 777 18.61 23.36 30.20
C ILE A 777 17.84 24.27 29.24
N ARG A 778 16.79 24.89 29.75
CA ARG A 778 15.96 25.84 28.96
C ARG A 778 16.14 27.25 29.52
N GLU A 779 15.99 28.22 28.62
CA GLU A 779 15.89 29.61 29.00
C GLU A 779 14.41 29.96 29.23
N THR A 780 14.04 30.23 30.48
CA THR A 780 12.69 30.61 30.86
C THR A 780 12.53 32.13 30.92
N LYS A 781 11.29 32.61 30.93
CA LYS A 781 10.99 34.05 31.11
C LYS A 781 11.49 34.61 32.46
N LEU A 782 11.73 33.76 33.46
CA LEU A 782 12.19 34.12 34.81
C LEU A 782 13.71 34.02 34.97
N GLY A 783 14.40 33.38 34.03
CA GLY A 783 15.84 33.18 34.07
C GLY A 783 16.26 31.87 33.44
N ARG A 784 17.54 31.61 33.35
CA ARG A 784 18.09 30.39 32.76
C ARG A 784 18.09 29.28 33.80
N GLU A 785 17.71 28.06 33.39
CA GLU A 785 17.90 26.87 34.22
C GLU A 785 19.37 26.48 34.26
N GLU A 786 19.81 25.81 35.34
CA GLU A 786 21.20 25.33 35.46
C GLU A 786 21.27 23.92 36.05
N PHE A 787 22.34 23.22 35.73
CA PHE A 787 22.70 21.98 36.40
C PHE A 787 23.53 22.28 37.63
N THR A 788 23.08 21.77 38.76
CA THR A 788 23.78 21.96 40.04
C THR A 788 23.52 20.76 40.96
N ARG A 789 24.49 20.52 41.83
CA ARG A 789 24.36 19.55 42.93
C ARG A 789 23.48 20.07 44.06
N ASP A 790 23.39 21.38 44.20
CA ASP A 790 22.58 22.04 45.24
C ASP A 790 21.10 22.02 44.87
N ILE A 791 20.42 20.96 45.29
CA ILE A 791 19.00 20.80 45.09
C ILE A 791 18.29 20.96 46.44
N PRO A 792 17.32 21.90 46.58
CA PRO A 792 16.58 22.07 47.81
C PRO A 792 15.66 20.85 48.06
N ASN A 793 15.49 20.50 49.35
CA ASN A 793 14.57 19.44 49.80
C ASN A 793 14.92 18.00 49.36
N VAL A 794 16.17 17.73 49.04
CA VAL A 794 16.67 16.39 48.75
C VAL A 794 17.74 16.01 49.74
N SER A 795 17.72 14.76 50.24
CA SER A 795 18.70 14.28 51.20
C SER A 795 20.10 14.19 50.57
N GLU A 796 21.16 14.50 51.32
CA GLU A 796 22.55 14.36 50.86
C GLU A 796 22.88 12.92 50.45
N LYS A 797 22.19 11.94 51.03
CA LYS A 797 22.35 10.53 50.66
C LYS A 797 21.93 10.24 49.23
N ALA A 798 20.90 10.90 48.72
CA ALA A 798 20.46 10.77 47.31
C ALA A 798 21.36 11.55 46.34
N LEU A 799 22.08 12.58 46.82
CA LEU A 799 22.97 13.43 46.02
C LEU A 799 24.44 12.97 46.02
N ARG A 800 24.79 11.95 46.79
CA ARG A 800 26.19 11.51 46.98
C ARG A 800 26.90 11.11 45.66
N ASN A 801 26.17 10.63 44.68
CA ASN A 801 26.70 10.12 43.40
C ASN A 801 26.87 11.21 42.34
N LEU A 802 26.42 12.44 42.65
CA LEU A 802 26.53 13.56 41.73
C LEU A 802 27.93 14.20 41.82
N ASP A 803 28.46 14.63 40.70
CA ASP A 803 29.64 15.47 40.62
C ASP A 803 29.29 16.95 40.95
N ASP A 804 30.30 17.86 40.94
CA ASP A 804 30.10 19.29 41.21
C ASP A 804 29.17 19.96 40.19
N SER A 805 29.04 19.41 38.99
CA SER A 805 28.10 19.87 37.94
C SER A 805 26.69 19.30 38.08
N GLY A 806 26.42 18.50 39.08
CA GLY A 806 25.12 17.92 39.33
C GLY A 806 24.77 16.71 38.45
N ILE A 807 25.75 16.11 37.78
CA ILE A 807 25.58 14.93 36.91
C ILE A 807 26.15 13.70 37.59
N VAL A 808 25.48 12.57 37.51
CA VAL A 808 25.95 11.29 38.05
C VAL A 808 27.27 10.87 37.40
N GLN A 809 28.19 10.34 38.19
CA GLN A 809 29.49 9.88 37.71
C GLN A 809 29.36 8.57 36.93
N VAL A 810 30.14 8.42 35.87
CA VAL A 810 30.22 7.18 35.06
C VAL A 810 30.70 6.01 35.93
N GLY A 811 30.02 4.86 35.82
CA GLY A 811 30.36 3.68 36.63
C GLY A 811 29.65 3.58 37.98
N THR A 812 28.78 4.54 38.32
CA THR A 812 28.02 4.54 39.54
C THR A 812 26.88 3.51 39.53
N TYR A 813 26.78 2.73 40.61
CA TYR A 813 25.62 1.88 40.85
C TYR A 813 24.44 2.73 41.36
N VAL A 814 23.33 2.75 40.62
CA VAL A 814 22.14 3.56 40.97
C VAL A 814 20.99 2.67 41.44
N ARG A 815 20.17 3.19 42.30
CA ARG A 815 18.98 2.52 42.87
C ARG A 815 17.74 3.37 42.62
N PRO A 816 16.53 2.79 42.69
CA PRO A 816 15.29 3.57 42.67
C PRO A 816 15.31 4.68 43.74
N GLY A 817 14.98 5.91 43.32
CA GLY A 817 15.01 7.10 44.17
C GLY A 817 16.32 7.89 44.17
N ASP A 818 17.39 7.39 43.54
CA ASP A 818 18.64 8.15 43.37
C ASP A 818 18.48 9.27 42.34
N VAL A 819 19.11 10.40 42.59
CA VAL A 819 19.13 11.52 41.66
C VAL A 819 20.23 11.29 40.63
N LEU A 820 19.89 11.31 39.34
CA LEU A 820 20.83 11.15 38.23
C LEU A 820 21.40 12.50 37.76
N VAL A 821 20.55 13.51 37.72
CA VAL A 821 20.90 14.88 37.29
C VAL A 821 20.19 15.87 38.20
N GLY A 822 20.91 16.82 38.71
CA GLY A 822 20.39 17.94 39.51
C GLY A 822 20.14 19.14 38.57
N LYS A 823 18.87 19.53 38.42
CA LYS A 823 18.48 20.71 37.64
C LYS A 823 17.61 21.63 38.49
N VAL A 824 17.92 22.90 38.49
CA VAL A 824 17.14 23.93 39.18
C VAL A 824 16.60 24.95 38.17
N SER A 825 15.38 25.40 38.41
CA SER A 825 14.70 26.40 37.61
C SER A 825 14.29 27.59 38.47
N PRO A 826 14.52 28.87 38.06
CA PRO A 826 14.17 30.04 38.86
C PRO A 826 12.64 30.18 38.98
N LYS A 827 12.17 30.45 40.21
CA LYS A 827 10.74 30.65 40.51
C LYS A 827 10.33 32.14 40.43
N SER A 828 11.28 33.06 40.59
CA SER A 828 11.02 34.51 40.51
C SER A 828 12.26 35.25 40.02
N LYS A 829 12.10 36.46 39.47
CA LYS A 829 13.23 37.32 39.03
C LYS A 829 14.15 37.80 40.18
N THR A 830 13.78 37.54 41.40
CA THR A 830 14.45 38.08 42.59
C THR A 830 15.27 37.04 43.41
N GLU A 831 15.27 35.80 42.99
CA GLU A 831 16.00 34.73 43.72
C GLU A 831 16.91 33.96 42.76
N LEU A 832 18.10 34.48 42.60
CA LEU A 832 19.33 33.77 42.26
C LEU A 832 20.43 34.31 43.17
#